data_ce76d7819bc4a0372188b96135c02531
#
_entry.id   ce76d7819bc4a0372188b96135c02531
#
_cell.length_a   1.000
_cell.length_b   1.000
_cell.length_c   1.000
_cell.angle_alpha   90.00
_cell.angle_beta   90.00
_cell.angle_gamma   90.00
#
_symmetry.space_group_name_H-M   'P 1'
#
loop_
_entity.id
_entity.type
_entity.pdbx_description
1 polymer ?
#
loop_
_entity_poly.entity_id
_entity_poly.type
_entity_poly.pdbx_seq_one_letter_code
_entity_poly.pdbx_strand_id
1 'polypeptide(L)'
;MKEKINRYARGVFEFDPQKVVTDENNIFAIVDKNKEFKGTFCIYEEKGRELKGLVYSGDDRVRIAECSFIGSRVNIDYCVESADSDDGEVIDNCFYIVSNGGELTIPYSFRIEAGCYEAGDFEIRNLDQFARLAQDDNEEAITLFEADDFRDIFLMKDLSLCCVYDNFEKGIDVRNNIEEFLIAAGKKKRPDITLSCYNREYRDIEENFKDTVVIEKDTWGYTNVKVNVDAPFIRIERKNIESDVFTGSKYEFSYVIDASKLHGGNNYGRITFETINKSMTLTIVASKPFTKPRTRAKEHKLIYDLITLYIRFRTRAVHVSEWIRESGIVIEALLSIDEDNVFYKLAKAQLYIAEKKDDKAKAIIDSVKDDIAAENEKEYILYCYFIYVNTLYNRDWAYSKRASSMIKECYDKYDDWRILWTLLFIDEELESNPSLKLLRMKEQFNRDCKSPVMYLEACRTFNQNPGLLRVLNNFEVNVLLFGAKNKFLEDKLTDRVLSLVTAIRNKTPQIVKLMLLIWENDTSNQVLECLCRTLVRNNYVGEKYLPIYKAGIEADIKITQLFEYYMASRNQTDMSPLPKMVTMYFGYNNDLDYIKKSYLYADIINNKTDNPQTYRTYLPQMELFLKEQLMAGNINDNLVVIYRDLLKPDMINKDNAAAVAKLFHIRRVTVNNKNYAKVI
;
A
#
# COMPACT_ATOMS: atom_id res chain seq x y z
N MET A 1 -11.93 64.50 49.53
CA MET A 1 -12.76 65.70 49.75
C MET A 1 -13.12 65.92 51.22
N LYS A 2 -13.67 64.96 51.94
CA LYS A 2 -14.01 65.08 53.38
C LYS A 2 -12.81 65.45 54.30
N GLU A 3 -11.67 64.92 54.03
CA GLU A 3 -10.43 65.19 54.81
C GLU A 3 -9.88 66.59 54.53
N LYS A 4 -9.96 67.12 53.36
CA LYS A 4 -9.64 68.48 52.95
C LYS A 4 -10.52 69.46 53.71
N ILE A 5 -11.82 69.21 53.76
CA ILE A 5 -12.80 70.02 54.48
C ILE A 5 -12.54 70.04 55.96
N ASN A 6 -12.24 68.89 56.56
CA ASN A 6 -11.91 68.74 57.98
C ASN A 6 -10.60 69.47 58.37
N ARG A 7 -9.59 69.49 57.49
CA ARG A 7 -8.35 70.22 57.70
C ARG A 7 -8.57 71.72 57.63
N TYR A 8 -9.33 72.22 56.66
CA TYR A 8 -9.71 73.60 56.56
C TYR A 8 -10.54 74.06 57.80
N ALA A 9 -11.43 73.25 58.28
CA ALA A 9 -12.20 73.50 59.46
C ALA A 9 -11.33 73.55 60.78
N ARG A 10 -10.12 72.95 60.76
CA ARG A 10 -9.11 73.03 61.86
C ARG A 10 -8.05 74.11 61.65
N GLY A 11 -8.22 75.03 60.69
CA GLY A 11 -7.30 76.11 60.44
C GLY A 11 -5.98 75.76 59.74
N VAL A 12 -5.90 74.58 59.15
CA VAL A 12 -4.71 74.10 58.42
C VAL A 12 -4.88 74.46 56.95
N PHE A 13 -4.24 75.53 56.52
CA PHE A 13 -4.36 76.09 55.15
C PHE A 13 -3.22 75.67 54.24
N GLU A 14 -2.10 75.19 54.76
CA GLU A 14 -1.02 74.58 53.97
C GLU A 14 -1.39 73.11 53.66
N PHE A 15 -1.66 72.88 52.39
CA PHE A 15 -2.01 71.51 51.91
C PHE A 15 -0.89 71.03 51.00
N ASP A 16 -0.14 70.11 51.50
CA ASP A 16 0.80 69.32 50.71
C ASP A 16 0.08 68.01 50.28
N PRO A 17 -0.44 67.97 49.07
CA PRO A 17 -1.21 66.82 48.64
C PRO A 17 -0.33 65.56 48.54
N GLN A 18 -0.87 64.46 49.00
CA GLN A 18 -0.25 63.16 48.69
C GLN A 18 -0.29 62.94 47.19
N LYS A 19 0.75 62.36 46.62
CA LYS A 19 0.82 62.04 45.21
C LYS A 19 1.24 60.60 45.02
N VAL A 20 0.37 59.80 44.34
CA VAL A 20 0.72 58.46 43.93
C VAL A 20 1.64 58.55 42.72
N VAL A 21 2.72 57.77 42.74
CA VAL A 21 3.72 57.67 41.66
C VAL A 21 4.03 56.19 41.43
N THR A 22 4.52 55.88 40.27
CA THR A 22 4.97 54.54 39.90
C THR A 22 6.37 54.61 39.24
N ASP A 23 7.08 53.49 39.36
CA ASP A 23 8.35 53.30 38.65
C ASP A 23 8.13 52.97 37.16
N GLU A 24 6.92 52.47 36.80
CA GLU A 24 6.56 52.04 35.47
C GLU A 24 5.64 53.03 34.77
N ASN A 25 6.11 53.67 33.71
CA ASN A 25 5.30 54.58 32.90
C ASN A 25 4.46 53.88 31.81
N ASN A 26 4.89 52.72 31.39
CA ASN A 26 4.22 51.83 30.44
C ASN A 26 4.72 50.39 30.65
N ILE A 27 3.83 49.44 30.63
CA ILE A 27 4.16 48.01 30.80
C ILE A 27 4.00 47.35 29.43
N PHE A 28 5.09 46.73 28.95
CA PHE A 28 5.10 45.96 27.75
C PHE A 28 5.64 44.56 28.01
N ALA A 29 4.93 43.53 27.56
CA ALA A 29 5.44 42.17 27.60
C ALA A 29 4.92 41.35 26.42
N ILE A 30 5.68 40.32 26.05
CA ILE A 30 5.25 39.27 25.16
C ILE A 30 4.75 38.11 26.06
N VAL A 31 3.56 37.61 25.74
CA VAL A 31 2.87 36.58 26.54
C VAL A 31 2.69 35.36 25.67
N ASP A 32 3.19 34.21 26.12
CA ASP A 32 2.97 32.95 25.43
C ASP A 32 1.49 32.55 25.49
N LYS A 33 0.92 32.17 24.36
CA LYS A 33 -0.45 31.65 24.28
C LYS A 33 -0.58 30.40 25.17
N ASN A 34 -1.72 30.29 25.86
CA ASN A 34 -2.03 29.20 26.80
C ASN A 34 -1.17 29.13 28.08
N LYS A 35 -0.31 30.11 28.33
CA LYS A 35 0.41 30.24 29.60
C LYS A 35 -0.06 31.44 30.37
N GLU A 36 -0.14 31.30 31.70
CA GLU A 36 -0.43 32.42 32.60
C GLU A 36 0.84 33.27 32.76
N PHE A 37 0.79 34.51 32.29
CA PHE A 37 1.88 35.48 32.50
C PHE A 37 1.65 36.23 33.80
N LYS A 38 2.66 36.29 34.68
CA LYS A 38 2.61 37.04 35.92
C LYS A 38 3.59 38.17 35.92
N GLY A 39 3.11 39.36 36.26
CA GLY A 39 3.93 40.54 36.36
C GLY A 39 3.62 41.33 37.66
N THR A 40 4.51 42.22 37.99
CA THR A 40 4.41 43.06 39.21
C THR A 40 4.85 44.46 38.87
N PHE A 41 4.12 45.49 39.32
CA PHE A 41 4.57 46.89 39.27
C PHE A 41 4.43 47.53 40.63
N CYS A 42 5.24 48.57 40.91
CA CYS A 42 5.29 49.20 42.21
C CYS A 42 4.65 50.60 42.16
N ILE A 43 3.81 50.86 43.14
CA ILE A 43 3.26 52.19 43.39
C ILE A 43 3.73 52.72 44.76
N TYR A 44 4.09 53.98 44.84
CA TYR A 44 4.58 54.56 46.10
C TYR A 44 4.23 56.05 46.21
N GLU A 45 4.39 56.61 47.38
CA GLU A 45 4.26 58.01 47.65
C GLU A 45 5.63 58.66 47.84
N GLU A 46 5.92 59.77 47.15
CA GLU A 46 7.25 60.43 47.09
C GLU A 46 7.84 60.77 48.48
N LYS A 47 7.00 61.07 49.45
CA LYS A 47 7.42 61.44 50.81
C LYS A 47 7.22 60.32 51.84
N GLY A 48 6.94 59.09 51.40
CA GLY A 48 6.80 57.89 52.26
C GLY A 48 5.54 57.84 53.12
N ARG A 49 4.51 58.66 52.80
CA ARG A 49 3.23 58.63 53.49
C ARG A 49 2.36 57.44 53.05
N GLU A 50 1.47 56.99 53.91
CA GLU A 50 0.59 55.85 53.62
C GLU A 50 -0.43 56.18 52.52
N LEU A 51 -0.37 55.45 51.43
CA LEU A 51 -1.38 55.40 50.36
C LEU A 51 -2.41 54.32 50.70
N LYS A 52 -3.67 54.64 50.33
CA LYS A 52 -4.77 53.70 50.45
C LYS A 52 -5.67 53.86 49.25
N GLY A 53 -5.92 52.76 48.53
CA GLY A 53 -6.65 52.88 47.31
C GLY A 53 -7.10 51.51 46.74
N LEU A 54 -7.57 51.63 45.51
CA LEU A 54 -8.00 50.49 44.67
C LEU A 54 -7.23 50.54 43.35
N VAL A 55 -6.96 49.35 42.85
CA VAL A 55 -6.38 49.11 41.50
C VAL A 55 -7.30 48.22 40.75
N TYR A 56 -7.54 48.50 39.46
CA TYR A 56 -8.26 47.62 38.55
C TYR A 56 -7.69 47.72 37.13
N SER A 57 -7.92 46.67 36.35
CA SER A 57 -7.53 46.62 34.96
C SER A 57 -8.69 47.03 34.06
N GLY A 58 -8.39 47.61 32.87
CA GLY A 58 -9.38 47.92 31.87
C GLY A 58 -9.77 46.73 30.95
N ASP A 59 -9.08 45.60 31.05
CA ASP A 59 -9.38 44.37 30.28
C ASP A 59 -9.54 43.21 31.24
N ASP A 60 -10.60 42.40 31.09
CA ASP A 60 -10.94 41.30 31.98
C ASP A 60 -9.93 40.14 31.95
N ARG A 61 -9.14 40.06 30.86
CA ARG A 61 -8.06 39.07 30.71
C ARG A 61 -6.82 39.40 31.53
N VAL A 62 -6.72 40.67 31.99
CA VAL A 62 -5.63 41.09 32.85
C VAL A 62 -6.16 41.27 34.27
N ARG A 63 -5.90 40.28 35.11
CA ARG A 63 -6.43 40.21 36.51
C ARG A 63 -5.41 40.69 37.50
N ILE A 64 -5.85 41.43 38.50
CA ILE A 64 -5.05 41.92 39.62
C ILE A 64 -5.30 41.01 40.82
N ALA A 65 -4.22 40.54 41.45
CA ALA A 65 -4.29 39.62 42.57
C ALA A 65 -5.02 40.22 43.78
N GLU A 66 -4.69 41.45 44.15
CA GLU A 66 -5.34 42.22 45.21
C GLU A 66 -5.78 43.57 44.71
N CYS A 67 -7.11 43.80 44.55
CA CYS A 67 -7.67 45.03 44.07
C CYS A 67 -7.59 46.22 45.05
N SER A 68 -7.27 45.98 46.32
CA SER A 68 -7.14 47.05 47.35
C SER A 68 -5.76 47.05 47.95
N PHE A 69 -5.21 48.22 48.20
CA PHE A 69 -3.88 48.34 48.79
C PHE A 69 -3.80 49.38 49.89
N ILE A 70 -2.87 49.17 50.83
CA ILE A 70 -2.53 50.08 51.94
C ILE A 70 -1.03 50.01 52.17
N GLY A 71 -0.29 51.15 52.09
CA GLY A 71 1.14 51.20 52.36
C GLY A 71 1.80 52.41 51.73
N SER A 72 3.00 52.76 52.13
CA SER A 72 3.78 53.84 51.52
C SER A 72 4.46 53.45 50.20
N ARG A 73 4.74 52.17 50.05
CA ARG A 73 5.22 51.51 48.85
C ARG A 73 4.55 50.13 48.74
N VAL A 74 3.89 49.85 47.67
CA VAL A 74 3.10 48.64 47.46
C VAL A 74 3.38 48.06 46.11
N ASN A 75 3.67 46.76 46.09
CA ASN A 75 3.77 45.97 44.84
C ASN A 75 2.38 45.47 44.48
N ILE A 76 2.01 45.64 43.22
CA ILE A 76 0.74 45.19 42.65
C ILE A 76 1.06 44.04 41.71
N ASP A 77 0.59 42.86 42.05
CA ASP A 77 0.75 41.65 41.25
C ASP A 77 -0.44 41.50 40.31
N TYR A 78 -0.16 41.21 39.05
CA TYR A 78 -1.18 40.95 38.04
C TYR A 78 -0.84 39.71 37.24
N CYS A 79 -1.86 39.10 36.64
CA CYS A 79 -1.71 38.00 35.70
C CYS A 79 -2.48 38.28 34.41
N VAL A 80 -1.95 37.82 33.31
CA VAL A 80 -2.55 37.89 31.97
C VAL A 80 -2.96 36.51 31.52
N GLU A 81 -4.25 36.32 31.25
CA GLU A 81 -4.81 35.08 30.72
C GLU A 81 -4.87 35.17 29.20
N SER A 82 -4.14 34.30 28.50
CA SER A 82 -4.00 34.31 27.05
C SER A 82 -4.75 33.18 26.33
N ALA A 83 -5.46 32.32 27.06
CA ALA A 83 -6.08 31.11 26.51
C ALA A 83 -7.08 31.39 25.37
N ASP A 84 -7.90 32.43 25.53
CA ASP A 84 -8.94 32.83 24.57
C ASP A 84 -8.47 33.88 23.54
N SER A 85 -7.18 34.22 23.53
CA SER A 85 -6.63 35.24 22.63
C SER A 85 -6.06 34.63 21.35
N ASP A 86 -6.09 35.40 20.26
CA ASP A 86 -5.50 34.98 18.99
C ASP A 86 -3.99 35.29 18.96
N ASP A 87 -3.23 34.45 18.24
CA ASP A 87 -1.80 34.65 18.03
C ASP A 87 -1.56 35.94 17.23
N GLY A 88 -0.67 36.79 17.76
CA GLY A 88 -0.41 38.14 17.27
C GLY A 88 -1.40 39.19 17.77
N GLU A 89 -2.41 38.82 18.57
CA GLU A 89 -3.31 39.79 19.21
C GLU A 89 -2.54 40.62 20.23
N VAL A 90 -2.91 41.90 20.30
CA VAL A 90 -2.33 42.85 21.27
C VAL A 90 -3.42 43.32 22.23
N ILE A 91 -3.22 43.06 23.52
CA ILE A 91 -4.11 43.50 24.59
C ILE A 91 -3.62 44.88 25.06
N ASP A 92 -4.18 45.94 24.49
CA ASP A 92 -3.84 47.34 24.82
C ASP A 92 -4.90 47.93 25.75
N ASN A 93 -4.51 48.29 26.98
CA ASN A 93 -5.41 48.97 27.92
C ASN A 93 -4.56 49.63 29.05
N CYS A 94 -5.16 49.90 30.22
CA CYS A 94 -4.51 50.57 31.32
C CYS A 94 -4.86 49.95 32.64
N PHE A 95 -3.91 49.96 33.60
CA PHE A 95 -4.22 49.84 35.02
C PHE A 95 -4.67 51.20 35.54
N TYR A 96 -5.78 51.22 36.24
CA TYR A 96 -6.36 52.40 36.87
C TYR A 96 -6.18 52.29 38.37
N ILE A 97 -5.47 53.27 38.96
CA ILE A 97 -5.18 53.36 40.37
C ILE A 97 -5.92 54.60 40.92
N VAL A 98 -6.79 54.38 41.91
CA VAL A 98 -7.55 55.44 42.58
C VAL A 98 -7.19 55.41 44.05
N SER A 99 -6.59 56.44 44.54
CA SER A 99 -6.08 56.50 45.92
C SER A 99 -6.31 57.86 46.60
N ASN A 100 -5.99 57.92 47.91
CA ASN A 100 -5.93 59.18 48.64
C ASN A 100 -4.81 60.10 48.11
N GLY A 101 -3.86 59.60 47.33
CA GLY A 101 -2.82 60.38 46.64
C GLY A 101 -3.17 60.82 45.23
N GLY A 102 -4.44 60.66 44.81
CA GLY A 102 -4.92 60.98 43.47
C GLY A 102 -5.16 59.77 42.60
N GLU A 103 -5.36 60.02 41.34
CA GLU A 103 -5.57 58.99 40.29
C GLU A 103 -4.30 58.89 39.49
N LEU A 104 -3.94 57.62 39.13
CA LEU A 104 -2.83 57.28 38.24
C LEU A 104 -3.28 56.22 37.24
N THR A 105 -2.85 56.37 36.01
CA THR A 105 -3.12 55.43 34.94
C THR A 105 -1.80 54.93 34.37
N ILE A 106 -1.61 53.60 34.30
CA ILE A 106 -0.42 52.99 33.72
C ILE A 106 -0.87 52.22 32.49
N PRO A 107 -0.50 52.66 31.28
CA PRO A 107 -0.78 51.92 30.06
C PRO A 107 -0.04 50.58 30.06
N TYR A 108 -0.67 49.57 29.50
CA TYR A 108 -0.01 48.30 29.21
C TYR A 108 -0.34 47.83 27.78
N SER A 109 0.60 47.03 27.26
CA SER A 109 0.46 46.41 25.94
C SER A 109 1.06 44.98 26.05
N PHE A 110 0.20 44.00 26.00
CA PHE A 110 0.61 42.58 26.03
C PHE A 110 0.39 41.98 24.66
N ARG A 111 1.46 41.57 24.01
CA ARG A 111 1.42 40.89 22.72
C ARG A 111 1.39 39.40 22.94
N ILE A 112 0.34 38.76 22.45
CA ILE A 112 0.20 37.29 22.51
C ILE A 112 0.97 36.69 21.36
N GLU A 113 1.89 35.78 21.66
CA GLU A 113 2.61 35.01 20.63
C GLU A 113 2.43 33.51 20.90
N ALA A 114 2.40 32.71 19.80
CA ALA A 114 2.42 31.28 19.91
C ALA A 114 3.66 30.86 20.73
N GLY A 115 3.49 29.86 21.58
CA GLY A 115 4.58 29.33 22.38
C GLY A 115 5.77 28.95 21.51
N CYS A 116 6.96 28.93 22.08
CA CYS A 116 8.17 28.42 21.44
C CYS A 116 8.72 27.23 22.22
N TYR A 117 9.43 26.36 21.50
CA TYR A 117 10.22 25.30 22.12
C TYR A 117 11.70 25.70 22.09
N GLU A 118 12.38 25.53 23.21
CA GLU A 118 13.81 25.84 23.34
C GLU A 118 14.63 24.57 23.11
N ALA A 119 15.31 24.50 21.95
CA ALA A 119 16.27 23.46 21.63
C ALA A 119 17.69 23.98 21.79
N GLY A 120 18.29 23.80 22.97
CA GLY A 120 19.59 24.40 23.30
C GLY A 120 19.56 25.93 23.22
N ASP A 121 20.35 26.50 22.30
CA ASP A 121 20.40 27.96 22.07
C ASP A 121 19.39 28.46 21.00
N PHE A 122 18.54 27.59 20.46
CA PHE A 122 17.60 27.90 19.38
C PHE A 122 16.15 27.82 19.83
N GLU A 123 15.38 28.83 19.49
CA GLU A 123 13.93 28.85 19.68
C GLU A 123 13.21 28.32 18.43
N ILE A 124 12.38 27.31 18.60
CA ILE A 124 11.57 26.71 17.53
C ILE A 124 10.13 27.21 17.66
N ARG A 125 9.69 28.03 16.69
CA ARG A 125 8.38 28.71 16.72
C ARG A 125 7.42 28.26 15.61
N ASN A 126 7.88 27.54 14.61
CA ASN A 126 7.07 27.14 13.46
C ASN A 126 7.56 25.82 12.82
N LEU A 127 6.70 25.21 11.98
CA LEU A 127 7.00 23.95 11.31
C LEU A 127 8.20 24.01 10.36
N ASP A 128 8.58 25.17 9.84
CA ASP A 128 9.78 25.30 8.99
C ASP A 128 11.05 25.19 9.83
N GLN A 129 11.05 25.73 11.05
CA GLN A 129 12.14 25.57 11.99
C GLN A 129 12.20 24.15 12.56
N PHE A 130 11.03 23.53 12.84
CA PHE A 130 10.94 22.14 13.22
C PHE A 130 11.48 21.21 12.13
N ALA A 131 11.19 21.47 10.85
CA ALA A 131 11.74 20.70 9.75
C ALA A 131 13.27 20.79 9.65
N ARG A 132 13.86 21.95 9.99
CA ARG A 132 15.31 22.13 10.10
C ARG A 132 15.88 21.36 11.30
N LEU A 133 15.24 21.45 12.45
CA LEU A 133 15.63 20.67 13.63
C LEU A 133 15.62 19.16 13.31
N ALA A 134 14.58 18.67 12.65
CA ALA A 134 14.49 17.27 12.22
C ALA A 134 15.58 16.84 11.22
N GLN A 135 16.13 17.81 10.48
CA GLN A 135 17.28 17.59 9.59
C GLN A 135 18.60 17.54 10.33
N ASP A 136 18.80 18.47 11.30
CA ASP A 136 20.09 18.72 11.95
C ASP A 136 20.28 17.86 13.21
N ASP A 137 19.20 17.71 14.00
CA ASP A 137 19.16 16.90 15.21
C ASP A 137 17.84 16.11 15.31
N ASN A 138 17.89 14.87 14.87
CA ASN A 138 16.70 14.02 14.82
C ASN A 138 16.25 13.57 16.23
N GLU A 139 17.14 13.41 17.19
CA GLU A 139 16.80 12.98 18.54
C GLU A 139 16.03 14.08 19.29
N GLU A 140 16.47 15.33 19.14
CA GLU A 140 15.77 16.49 19.72
C GLU A 140 14.42 16.72 19.01
N ALA A 141 14.35 16.50 17.69
CA ALA A 141 13.10 16.57 16.94
C ALA A 141 12.08 15.50 17.37
N ILE A 142 12.54 14.29 17.74
CA ILE A 142 11.68 13.24 18.30
C ILE A 142 11.10 13.71 19.64
N THR A 143 11.96 14.22 20.51
CA THR A 143 11.55 14.72 21.84
C THR A 143 10.50 15.82 21.73
N LEU A 144 10.70 16.73 20.77
CA LEU A 144 9.76 17.80 20.52
C LEU A 144 8.45 17.30 19.90
N PHE A 145 8.52 16.34 18.95
CA PHE A 145 7.34 15.79 18.28
C PHE A 145 6.42 15.01 19.24
N GLU A 146 6.99 14.39 20.27
CA GLU A 146 6.25 13.66 21.31
C GLU A 146 5.85 14.54 22.51
N ALA A 147 6.22 15.82 22.50
CA ALA A 147 5.88 16.73 23.59
C ALA A 147 4.38 17.09 23.57
N ASP A 148 3.75 17.13 24.74
CA ASP A 148 2.31 17.41 24.88
C ASP A 148 1.88 18.74 24.26
N ASP A 149 2.78 19.72 24.24
CA ASP A 149 2.56 21.08 23.73
C ASP A 149 2.92 21.27 22.24
N PHE A 150 3.43 20.23 21.55
CA PHE A 150 3.71 20.31 20.11
C PHE A 150 2.51 20.78 19.29
N ARG A 151 1.34 20.22 19.58
CA ARG A 151 0.08 20.57 18.94
C ARG A 151 -0.29 22.02 19.15
N ASP A 152 -0.13 22.50 20.37
CA ASP A 152 -0.51 23.86 20.77
C ASP A 152 0.45 24.92 20.17
N ILE A 153 1.73 24.59 20.06
CA ILE A 153 2.75 25.49 19.50
C ILE A 153 2.67 25.57 17.98
N PHE A 154 2.50 24.43 17.29
CA PHE A 154 2.71 24.36 15.85
C PHE A 154 1.44 24.17 15.01
N LEU A 155 0.34 23.63 15.58
CA LEU A 155 -0.80 23.12 14.78
C LEU A 155 -2.12 23.85 15.02
N MET A 156 -2.20 24.74 16.01
CA MET A 156 -3.45 25.41 16.41
C MET A 156 -4.17 26.15 15.26
N LYS A 157 -3.44 26.59 14.24
CA LYS A 157 -4.00 27.33 13.09
C LYS A 157 -4.55 26.42 11.98
N ASP A 158 -4.26 25.11 12.01
CA ASP A 158 -4.61 24.18 10.95
C ASP A 158 -5.19 22.88 11.51
N LEU A 159 -6.51 22.84 11.63
CA LEU A 159 -7.26 21.68 12.10
C LEU A 159 -7.00 20.41 11.25
N SER A 160 -6.64 20.57 9.97
CA SER A 160 -6.34 19.44 9.10
C SER A 160 -5.02 18.80 9.50
N LEU A 161 -4.02 19.60 9.85
CA LEU A 161 -2.73 19.11 10.34
C LEU A 161 -2.82 18.52 11.74
N CYS A 162 -3.72 18.99 12.60
CA CYS A 162 -4.00 18.36 13.89
C CYS A 162 -4.47 16.91 13.69
N CYS A 163 -5.42 16.67 12.78
CA CYS A 163 -5.90 15.31 12.49
C CYS A 163 -4.80 14.41 11.91
N VAL A 164 -3.88 14.98 11.12
CA VAL A 164 -2.72 14.25 10.58
C VAL A 164 -1.76 13.88 11.71
N TYR A 165 -1.43 14.82 12.58
CA TYR A 165 -0.56 14.61 13.73
C TYR A 165 -1.11 13.53 14.68
N ASP A 166 -2.38 13.61 15.06
CA ASP A 166 -3.05 12.65 15.94
C ASP A 166 -2.98 11.19 15.42
N ASN A 167 -2.87 11.03 14.09
CA ASN A 167 -2.69 9.71 13.48
C ASN A 167 -1.25 9.20 13.55
N PHE A 168 -0.27 10.09 13.56
CA PHE A 168 1.15 9.74 13.59
C PHE A 168 1.74 9.67 15.00
N GLU A 169 1.22 10.44 15.96
CA GLU A 169 1.64 10.43 17.35
C GLU A 169 1.62 9.03 17.98
N LYS A 170 0.66 8.19 17.60
CA LYS A 170 0.47 6.82 18.12
C LYS A 170 1.22 5.73 17.35
N GLY A 171 2.06 6.08 16.40
CA GLY A 171 2.80 5.13 15.57
C GLY A 171 4.02 4.54 16.28
N ILE A 172 4.39 3.30 15.91
CA ILE A 172 5.50 2.56 16.55
C ILE A 172 6.88 3.10 16.09
N ASP A 173 6.97 3.74 14.93
CA ASP A 173 8.21 4.25 14.35
C ASP A 173 8.15 5.78 14.25
N VAL A 174 8.57 6.45 15.32
CA VAL A 174 8.48 7.92 15.45
C VAL A 174 9.28 8.65 14.38
N ARG A 175 10.44 8.12 13.97
CA ARG A 175 11.25 8.73 12.92
C ARG A 175 10.51 8.77 11.58
N ASN A 176 9.87 7.67 11.22
CA ASN A 176 9.04 7.61 10.01
C ASN A 176 7.79 8.49 10.14
N ASN A 177 7.23 8.60 11.34
CA ASN A 177 6.05 9.43 11.61
C ASN A 177 6.35 10.91 11.42
N ILE A 178 7.49 11.41 11.91
CA ILE A 178 7.95 12.79 11.67
C ILE A 178 8.11 13.07 10.17
N GLU A 179 8.73 12.14 9.44
CA GLU A 179 8.90 12.26 8.00
C GLU A 179 7.57 12.39 7.26
N GLU A 180 6.64 11.47 7.52
CA GLU A 180 5.33 11.47 6.88
C GLU A 180 4.50 12.70 7.29
N PHE A 181 4.62 13.15 8.54
CA PHE A 181 3.99 14.37 9.02
C PHE A 181 4.53 15.61 8.28
N LEU A 182 5.85 15.78 8.17
CA LEU A 182 6.47 16.90 7.47
C LEU A 182 6.12 16.90 5.97
N ILE A 183 5.99 15.72 5.35
CA ILE A 183 5.54 15.58 3.97
C ILE A 183 4.07 16.01 3.85
N ALA A 184 3.20 15.55 4.75
CA ALA A 184 1.79 15.92 4.77
C ALA A 184 1.58 17.42 5.02
N ALA A 185 2.41 18.02 5.88
CA ALA A 185 2.43 19.46 6.14
C ALA A 185 3.04 20.31 5.00
N GLY A 186 3.54 19.66 3.92
CA GLY A 186 4.17 20.35 2.80
C GLY A 186 5.51 21.03 3.12
N LYS A 187 6.13 20.67 4.26
CA LYS A 187 7.40 21.22 4.73
C LYS A 187 8.61 20.44 4.24
N LYS A 188 8.37 19.28 3.65
CA LYS A 188 9.39 18.39 3.12
C LYS A 188 8.91 17.67 1.87
N LYS A 189 9.83 17.42 0.94
CA LYS A 189 9.59 16.53 -0.18
C LYS A 189 9.91 15.09 0.25
N ARG A 190 9.13 14.13 -0.22
CA ARG A 190 9.39 12.72 0.00
C ARG A 190 10.72 12.34 -0.62
N PRO A 191 11.63 11.68 0.11
CA PRO A 191 12.89 11.22 -0.46
C PRO A 191 12.65 10.28 -1.63
N ASP A 192 13.17 10.59 -2.80
CA ASP A 192 13.25 9.67 -3.92
C ASP A 192 14.63 9.03 -3.97
N ILE A 193 14.64 7.71 -4.19
CA ILE A 193 15.86 6.91 -4.25
C ILE A 193 16.09 6.49 -5.68
N THR A 194 17.33 6.56 -6.10
CA THR A 194 17.78 6.12 -7.41
C THR A 194 19.02 5.22 -7.29
N LEU A 195 19.20 4.36 -8.28
CA LEU A 195 20.40 3.53 -8.41
C LEU A 195 21.32 4.13 -9.47
N SER A 196 22.63 4.07 -9.24
CA SER A 196 23.64 4.50 -10.22
C SER A 196 23.59 3.70 -11.52
N CYS A 197 23.05 2.47 -11.47
CA CYS A 197 22.79 1.64 -12.64
C CYS A 197 21.66 0.64 -12.35
N TYR A 198 20.97 0.22 -13.41
CA TYR A 198 19.87 -0.75 -13.34
C TYR A 198 20.19 -2.08 -14.01
N ASN A 199 21.30 -2.16 -14.73
CA ASN A 199 21.74 -3.37 -15.42
C ASN A 199 23.25 -3.54 -15.27
N ARG A 200 23.69 -4.77 -15.01
CA ARG A 200 25.09 -5.19 -14.95
C ARG A 200 25.25 -6.48 -15.74
N GLU A 201 26.27 -6.53 -16.56
CA GLU A 201 26.65 -7.71 -17.33
C GLU A 201 28.09 -8.09 -17.03
N TYR A 202 28.29 -9.33 -16.61
CA TYR A 202 29.63 -9.91 -16.29
C TYR A 202 29.84 -11.12 -17.17
N ARG A 203 31.00 -11.18 -17.79
CA ARG A 203 31.34 -12.25 -18.74
C ARG A 203 32.51 -13.09 -18.22
N ASP A 204 32.49 -14.36 -18.57
CA ASP A 204 33.57 -15.33 -18.33
C ASP A 204 34.00 -15.42 -16.85
N ILE A 205 33.03 -15.56 -15.96
CA ILE A 205 33.26 -15.61 -14.53
C ILE A 205 33.78 -16.99 -14.13
N GLU A 206 34.97 -17.04 -13.58
CA GLU A 206 35.58 -18.27 -13.04
C GLU A 206 35.71 -18.23 -11.51
N GLU A 207 35.88 -17.06 -10.91
CA GLU A 207 36.04 -16.85 -9.47
C GLU A 207 34.99 -15.89 -8.90
N ASN A 208 34.79 -15.97 -7.58
CA ASN A 208 33.90 -15.06 -6.87
C ASN A 208 34.49 -13.64 -6.91
N PHE A 209 33.66 -12.67 -7.20
CA PHE A 209 34.07 -11.28 -7.14
C PHE A 209 32.97 -10.39 -6.49
N LYS A 210 33.43 -9.28 -5.93
CA LYS A 210 32.60 -8.27 -5.29
C LYS A 210 32.43 -7.07 -6.23
N ASP A 211 31.19 -6.58 -6.36
CA ASP A 211 30.88 -5.32 -7.04
C ASP A 211 29.96 -4.46 -6.18
N THR A 212 29.79 -3.21 -6.56
CA THR A 212 29.00 -2.23 -5.83
C THR A 212 28.02 -1.50 -6.74
N VAL A 213 26.88 -1.12 -6.18
CA VAL A 213 25.93 -0.18 -6.78
C VAL A 213 25.68 0.96 -5.80
N VAL A 214 25.71 2.20 -6.29
CA VAL A 214 25.45 3.35 -5.45
C VAL A 214 23.94 3.61 -5.40
N ILE A 215 23.42 3.72 -4.21
CA ILE A 215 22.06 4.15 -3.91
C ILE A 215 22.15 5.63 -3.55
N GLU A 216 21.43 6.47 -4.27
CA GLU A 216 21.40 7.92 -4.06
C GLU A 216 20.01 8.35 -3.64
N LYS A 217 19.91 9.20 -2.62
CA LYS A 217 18.67 9.92 -2.24
C LYS A 217 18.79 11.39 -2.66
N ASP A 218 17.69 11.91 -3.19
CA ASP A 218 17.62 13.28 -3.70
C ASP A 218 17.45 14.34 -2.59
N THR A 219 17.02 13.93 -1.40
CA THR A 219 16.82 14.81 -0.25
C THR A 219 17.17 14.12 1.07
N TRP A 220 17.27 14.89 2.13
CA TRP A 220 17.47 14.38 3.49
C TRP A 220 16.25 13.62 4.00
N GLY A 221 16.43 12.78 5.02
CA GLY A 221 15.38 12.15 5.78
C GLY A 221 15.56 10.67 5.99
N TYR A 222 14.65 10.12 6.82
CA TYR A 222 14.63 8.72 7.15
C TYR A 222 14.21 7.89 5.95
N THR A 223 14.95 6.87 5.66
CA THR A 223 14.66 5.93 4.58
C THR A 223 15.07 4.55 5.00
N ASN A 224 14.18 3.60 4.82
CA ASN A 224 14.44 2.17 4.99
C ASN A 224 14.26 1.47 3.65
N VAL A 225 15.34 0.86 3.16
CA VAL A 225 15.36 0.11 1.90
C VAL A 225 15.52 -1.37 2.20
N LYS A 226 14.50 -2.17 1.90
CA LYS A 226 14.58 -3.63 1.95
C LYS A 226 15.21 -4.16 0.66
N VAL A 227 16.18 -5.05 0.81
CA VAL A 227 16.89 -5.63 -0.33
C VAL A 227 16.57 -7.11 -0.44
N ASN A 228 16.00 -7.51 -1.59
CA ASN A 228 15.68 -8.88 -1.92
C ASN A 228 16.49 -9.34 -3.14
N VAL A 229 16.88 -10.61 -3.15
CA VAL A 229 17.63 -11.23 -4.24
C VAL A 229 16.88 -12.47 -4.72
N ASP A 230 16.69 -12.60 -6.03
CA ASP A 230 15.96 -13.72 -6.63
C ASP A 230 16.89 -14.84 -7.19
N ALA A 231 18.19 -14.68 -7.10
CA ALA A 231 19.15 -15.62 -7.67
C ALA A 231 20.19 -16.13 -6.65
N PRO A 232 20.41 -17.44 -6.57
CA PRO A 232 21.30 -18.05 -5.57
C PRO A 232 22.79 -17.70 -5.76
N PHE A 233 23.18 -17.23 -6.95
CA PHE A 233 24.56 -16.83 -7.23
C PHE A 233 24.88 -15.40 -6.80
N ILE A 234 23.89 -14.63 -6.33
CA ILE A 234 24.08 -13.29 -5.80
C ILE A 234 24.02 -13.36 -4.28
N ARG A 235 25.08 -12.94 -3.61
CA ARG A 235 25.11 -12.83 -2.15
C ARG A 235 25.16 -11.36 -1.74
N ILE A 236 24.35 -11.00 -0.76
CA ILE A 236 24.31 -9.68 -0.17
C ILE A 236 24.64 -9.75 1.32
N GLU A 237 25.32 -8.74 1.83
CA GLU A 237 25.69 -8.66 3.25
C GLU A 237 24.55 -8.12 4.11
N ARG A 238 23.77 -7.17 3.56
CA ARG A 238 22.68 -6.52 4.28
C ARG A 238 21.37 -6.63 3.51
N LYS A 239 20.31 -6.96 4.23
CA LYS A 239 18.93 -7.03 3.68
C LYS A 239 18.10 -5.77 3.96
N ASN A 240 18.52 -4.96 4.94
CA ASN A 240 17.90 -3.69 5.28
C ASN A 240 18.98 -2.61 5.29
N ILE A 241 18.70 -1.47 4.67
CA ILE A 241 19.55 -0.31 4.58
C ILE A 241 18.76 0.85 5.16
N GLU A 242 19.18 1.35 6.32
CA GLU A 242 18.57 2.48 7.00
C GLU A 242 19.36 3.76 6.72
N SER A 243 18.78 4.90 7.03
CA SER A 243 19.38 6.20 6.72
C SER A 243 20.71 6.48 7.40
N ASP A 244 20.98 5.84 8.54
CA ASP A 244 22.19 5.96 9.34
C ASP A 244 23.46 5.48 8.62
N VAL A 245 23.32 4.58 7.64
CA VAL A 245 24.45 4.05 6.88
C VAL A 245 24.78 4.89 5.63
N PHE A 246 23.95 5.88 5.31
CA PHE A 246 24.23 6.78 4.19
C PHE A 246 25.31 7.81 4.56
N THR A 247 26.31 7.95 3.71
CA THR A 247 27.29 9.04 3.81
C THR A 247 26.79 10.22 2.98
N GLY A 248 26.15 11.18 3.65
CA GLY A 248 25.40 12.24 2.97
C GLY A 248 24.19 11.70 2.22
N SER A 249 24.16 11.89 0.90
CA SER A 249 23.06 11.41 0.04
C SER A 249 23.32 10.03 -0.60
N LYS A 250 24.47 9.39 -0.33
CA LYS A 250 24.92 8.20 -1.06
C LYS A 250 25.24 7.03 -0.13
N TYR A 251 24.92 5.83 -0.61
CA TYR A 251 25.32 4.57 0.02
C TYR A 251 25.83 3.61 -1.04
N GLU A 252 27.03 3.03 -0.79
CA GLU A 252 27.60 1.99 -1.65
C GLU A 252 27.15 0.61 -1.20
N PHE A 253 26.18 0.07 -1.92
CA PHE A 253 25.69 -1.29 -1.67
C PHE A 253 26.56 -2.32 -2.35
N SER A 254 27.17 -3.20 -1.56
CA SER A 254 28.06 -4.27 -2.01
C SER A 254 27.32 -5.59 -2.19
N TYR A 255 27.63 -6.31 -3.24
CA TYR A 255 27.18 -7.68 -3.47
C TYR A 255 28.31 -8.52 -4.06
N VAL A 256 28.18 -9.83 -3.89
CA VAL A 256 29.18 -10.81 -4.37
C VAL A 256 28.51 -11.74 -5.37
N ILE A 257 29.15 -11.94 -6.51
CA ILE A 257 28.80 -12.97 -7.48
C ILE A 257 29.55 -14.25 -7.13
N ASP A 258 28.78 -15.29 -6.79
CA ASP A 258 29.29 -16.61 -6.43
C ASP A 258 29.45 -17.49 -7.66
N ALA A 259 30.67 -17.59 -8.17
CA ALA A 259 31.01 -18.37 -9.37
C ALA A 259 30.66 -19.88 -9.23
N SER A 260 30.65 -20.40 -7.99
CA SER A 260 30.32 -21.81 -7.75
C SER A 260 28.86 -22.15 -8.02
N LYS A 261 28.00 -21.14 -7.93
CA LYS A 261 26.54 -21.27 -8.15
C LYS A 261 26.11 -20.89 -9.57
N LEU A 262 27.05 -20.45 -10.41
CA LEU A 262 26.79 -20.16 -11.82
C LEU A 262 26.78 -21.45 -12.64
N HIS A 263 25.76 -21.62 -13.46
CA HIS A 263 25.78 -22.63 -14.51
C HIS A 263 26.47 -22.10 -15.78
N GLY A 264 26.94 -22.99 -16.65
CA GLY A 264 27.50 -22.60 -17.95
C GLY A 264 26.49 -21.83 -18.79
N GLY A 265 26.93 -20.73 -19.41
CA GLY A 265 26.12 -19.78 -20.13
C GLY A 265 25.64 -18.62 -19.26
N ASN A 266 24.60 -17.92 -19.72
CA ASN A 266 24.06 -16.75 -19.04
C ASN A 266 23.20 -17.13 -17.85
N ASN A 267 23.52 -16.59 -16.68
CA ASN A 267 22.73 -16.67 -15.47
C ASN A 267 22.08 -15.31 -15.23
N TYR A 268 20.79 -15.30 -14.96
CA TYR A 268 20.02 -14.08 -14.76
C TYR A 268 19.62 -13.99 -13.30
N GLY A 269 19.80 -12.82 -12.70
CA GLY A 269 19.42 -12.56 -11.33
C GLY A 269 19.04 -11.10 -11.16
N ARG A 270 18.32 -10.81 -10.09
CA ARG A 270 17.88 -9.47 -9.75
C ARG A 270 18.11 -9.19 -8.28
N ILE A 271 18.53 -7.96 -8.00
CA ILE A 271 18.51 -7.38 -6.67
C ILE A 271 17.41 -6.33 -6.68
N THR A 272 16.40 -6.53 -5.85
CA THR A 272 15.26 -5.61 -5.74
C THR A 272 15.41 -4.79 -4.47
N PHE A 273 15.39 -3.47 -4.61
CA PHE A 273 15.45 -2.49 -3.54
C PHE A 273 14.05 -1.91 -3.36
N GLU A 274 13.44 -2.20 -2.23
CA GLU A 274 12.05 -1.80 -1.93
C GLU A 274 12.02 -0.76 -0.82
N THR A 275 11.41 0.37 -1.10
CA THR A 275 11.00 1.36 -0.10
C THR A 275 9.48 1.29 0.08
N ILE A 276 8.93 2.03 1.03
CA ILE A 276 7.47 2.09 1.25
C ILE A 276 6.71 2.46 -0.05
N ASN A 277 7.32 3.29 -0.92
CA ASN A 277 6.64 3.88 -2.07
C ASN A 277 7.17 3.44 -3.43
N LYS A 278 8.36 2.83 -3.49
CA LYS A 278 9.04 2.56 -4.75
C LYS A 278 9.80 1.23 -4.68
N SER A 279 9.76 0.51 -5.77
CA SER A 279 10.60 -0.68 -5.97
C SER A 279 11.51 -0.44 -7.17
N MET A 280 12.79 -0.69 -6.98
CA MET A 280 13.84 -0.58 -8.01
C MET A 280 14.55 -1.90 -8.16
N THR A 281 14.91 -2.25 -9.37
CA THR A 281 15.55 -3.53 -9.65
C THR A 281 16.84 -3.34 -10.41
N LEU A 282 17.92 -3.89 -9.86
CA LEU A 282 19.20 -4.09 -10.56
C LEU A 282 19.19 -5.48 -11.19
N THR A 283 19.19 -5.53 -12.51
CA THR A 283 19.28 -6.78 -13.27
C THR A 283 20.75 -7.14 -13.47
N ILE A 284 21.09 -8.38 -13.14
CA ILE A 284 22.45 -8.91 -13.25
C ILE A 284 22.44 -10.07 -14.23
N VAL A 285 23.27 -9.99 -15.25
CA VAL A 285 23.56 -11.09 -16.17
C VAL A 285 25.00 -11.53 -15.94
N ALA A 286 25.17 -12.76 -15.49
CA ALA A 286 26.46 -13.33 -15.19
C ALA A 286 26.72 -14.54 -16.08
N SER A 287 27.74 -14.50 -16.97
CA SER A 287 28.05 -15.62 -17.86
C SER A 287 29.28 -16.40 -17.38
N LYS A 288 29.18 -17.71 -17.46
CA LYS A 288 30.26 -18.66 -17.21
C LYS A 288 30.55 -19.43 -18.49
N PRO A 289 31.86 -19.71 -18.84
CA PRO A 289 32.20 -20.51 -19.99
C PRO A 289 31.48 -21.88 -19.99
N PHE A 290 31.02 -22.31 -21.15
CA PHE A 290 30.34 -23.57 -21.30
C PHE A 290 31.32 -24.74 -21.25
N THR A 291 31.23 -25.55 -20.21
CA THR A 291 31.95 -26.83 -20.16
C THR A 291 31.16 -28.01 -20.76
N LYS A 292 29.81 -28.01 -20.69
CA LYS A 292 28.94 -29.01 -21.36
C LYS A 292 27.51 -28.46 -21.56
N PRO A 293 27.16 -27.78 -22.66
CA PRO A 293 25.91 -27.01 -22.74
C PRO A 293 24.65 -27.87 -22.98
N ARG A 294 24.73 -28.95 -23.77
CA ARG A 294 23.52 -29.71 -24.18
C ARG A 294 23.00 -30.66 -23.10
N THR A 295 23.86 -31.27 -22.31
CA THR A 295 23.46 -32.24 -21.28
C THR A 295 22.72 -31.58 -20.11
N ARG A 296 23.17 -30.43 -19.64
CA ARG A 296 22.56 -29.72 -18.50
C ARG A 296 21.17 -29.13 -18.81
N ALA A 297 20.98 -28.59 -20.01
CA ALA A 297 19.66 -28.11 -20.45
C ALA A 297 18.66 -29.27 -20.58
N LYS A 298 19.12 -30.45 -21.05
CA LYS A 298 18.32 -31.66 -21.12
C LYS A 298 17.95 -32.18 -19.71
N GLU A 299 18.92 -32.17 -18.80
CA GLU A 299 18.73 -32.57 -17.40
C GLU A 299 17.69 -31.67 -16.70
N HIS A 300 17.82 -30.35 -16.79
CA HIS A 300 16.85 -29.41 -16.22
C HIS A 300 15.43 -29.61 -16.79
N LYS A 301 15.32 -29.87 -18.10
CA LYS A 301 14.02 -30.17 -18.72
C LYS A 301 13.42 -31.45 -18.14
N LEU A 302 14.21 -32.53 -17.98
CA LEU A 302 13.75 -33.79 -17.41
C LEU A 302 13.33 -33.63 -15.93
N ILE A 303 14.07 -32.84 -15.14
CA ILE A 303 13.69 -32.51 -13.77
C ILE A 303 12.34 -31.74 -13.74
N TYR A 304 12.16 -30.76 -14.64
CA TYR A 304 10.91 -30.03 -14.77
C TYR A 304 9.75 -30.98 -15.15
N ASP A 305 9.96 -31.89 -16.09
CA ASP A 305 8.97 -32.88 -16.51
C ASP A 305 8.61 -33.81 -15.33
N LEU A 306 9.58 -34.23 -14.52
CA LEU A 306 9.37 -35.05 -13.32
C LEU A 306 8.50 -34.33 -12.27
N ILE A 307 8.81 -33.05 -12.00
CA ILE A 307 8.01 -32.22 -11.09
C ILE A 307 6.59 -32.05 -11.64
N THR A 308 6.46 -31.83 -12.94
CA THR A 308 5.14 -31.67 -13.59
C THR A 308 4.30 -32.94 -13.48
N LEU A 309 4.91 -34.13 -13.71
CA LEU A 309 4.27 -35.41 -13.53
C LEU A 309 3.84 -35.64 -12.08
N TYR A 310 4.69 -35.29 -11.12
CA TYR A 310 4.34 -35.32 -9.69
C TYR A 310 3.12 -34.45 -9.38
N ILE A 311 3.09 -33.21 -9.85
CA ILE A 311 1.94 -32.30 -9.67
C ILE A 311 0.67 -32.90 -10.27
N ARG A 312 0.72 -33.40 -11.52
CA ARG A 312 -0.42 -34.04 -12.20
C ARG A 312 -0.94 -35.27 -11.42
N PHE A 313 -0.05 -36.05 -10.88
CA PHE A 313 -0.41 -37.18 -10.02
C PHE A 313 -1.10 -36.73 -8.73
N ARG A 314 -0.50 -35.76 -8.03
CA ARG A 314 -1.03 -35.29 -6.75
C ARG A 314 -2.34 -34.51 -6.89
N THR A 315 -2.58 -33.86 -8.04
CA THR A 315 -3.86 -33.24 -8.39
C THR A 315 -4.89 -34.21 -8.97
N ARG A 316 -4.58 -35.51 -9.01
CA ARG A 316 -5.43 -36.58 -9.60
C ARG A 316 -5.72 -36.40 -11.09
N ALA A 317 -4.92 -35.62 -11.80
CA ALA A 317 -5.03 -35.43 -13.24
C ALA A 317 -4.48 -36.66 -14.02
N VAL A 318 -3.70 -37.53 -13.38
CA VAL A 318 -3.22 -38.82 -13.92
C VAL A 318 -3.36 -39.90 -12.88
N HIS A 319 -3.55 -41.14 -13.36
CA HIS A 319 -3.63 -42.31 -12.49
C HIS A 319 -2.23 -42.74 -12.01
N VAL A 320 -2.16 -43.38 -10.85
CA VAL A 320 -0.89 -43.83 -10.24
C VAL A 320 -0.04 -44.69 -11.17
N SER A 321 -0.64 -45.56 -11.94
CA SER A 321 0.07 -46.46 -12.90
C SER A 321 0.69 -45.64 -14.06
N GLU A 322 0.01 -44.64 -14.55
CA GLU A 322 0.53 -43.74 -15.57
C GLU A 322 1.67 -42.87 -15.02
N TRP A 323 1.48 -42.31 -13.83
CA TRP A 323 2.54 -41.55 -13.15
C TRP A 323 3.82 -42.35 -12.95
N ILE A 324 3.71 -43.58 -12.46
CA ILE A 324 4.86 -44.48 -12.27
C ILE A 324 5.58 -44.71 -13.61
N ARG A 325 4.82 -45.08 -14.66
CA ARG A 325 5.39 -45.38 -15.99
C ARG A 325 6.13 -44.17 -16.55
N GLU A 326 5.48 -43.02 -16.62
CA GLU A 326 6.05 -41.81 -17.22
C GLU A 326 7.24 -41.26 -16.38
N SER A 327 7.11 -41.28 -15.04
CA SER A 327 8.21 -40.85 -14.17
C SER A 327 9.40 -41.83 -14.27
N GLY A 328 9.15 -43.13 -14.45
CA GLY A 328 10.18 -44.12 -14.68
C GLY A 328 11.00 -43.82 -15.95
N ILE A 329 10.35 -43.48 -17.05
CA ILE A 329 11.02 -43.11 -18.31
C ILE A 329 11.90 -41.85 -18.09
N VAL A 330 11.41 -40.86 -17.39
CA VAL A 330 12.15 -39.63 -17.12
C VAL A 330 13.35 -39.88 -16.22
N ILE A 331 13.19 -40.69 -15.17
CA ILE A 331 14.28 -41.07 -14.25
C ILE A 331 15.36 -41.89 -14.95
N GLU A 332 15.00 -42.84 -15.82
CA GLU A 332 15.98 -43.58 -16.63
C GLU A 332 16.77 -42.64 -17.56
N ALA A 333 16.08 -41.65 -18.16
CA ALA A 333 16.74 -40.65 -18.97
C ALA A 333 17.71 -39.75 -18.15
N LEU A 334 17.36 -39.43 -16.90
CA LEU A 334 18.24 -38.70 -15.96
C LEU A 334 19.45 -39.57 -15.56
N LEU A 335 19.26 -40.85 -15.23
CA LEU A 335 20.34 -41.75 -14.92
C LEU A 335 21.26 -42.02 -16.13
N SER A 336 20.75 -41.94 -17.37
CA SER A 336 21.60 -42.02 -18.57
C SER A 336 22.53 -40.80 -18.74
N ILE A 337 22.22 -39.66 -18.09
CA ILE A 337 23.05 -38.46 -18.08
C ILE A 337 24.11 -38.53 -16.96
N ASP A 338 23.67 -39.00 -15.78
CA ASP A 338 24.50 -39.16 -14.57
C ASP A 338 24.09 -40.42 -13.83
N GLU A 339 24.81 -41.55 -14.13
CA GLU A 339 24.48 -42.87 -13.63
C GLU A 339 24.76 -42.98 -12.10
N ASP A 340 25.70 -42.20 -11.59
CA ASP A 340 26.09 -42.23 -10.18
C ASP A 340 25.29 -41.30 -9.28
N ASN A 341 24.37 -40.52 -9.84
CA ASN A 341 23.58 -39.58 -9.10
C ASN A 341 22.66 -40.28 -8.08
N VAL A 342 23.00 -40.13 -6.82
CA VAL A 342 22.30 -40.76 -5.70
C VAL A 342 20.85 -40.30 -5.60
N PHE A 343 20.57 -39.01 -5.93
CA PHE A 343 19.21 -38.47 -5.90
C PHE A 343 18.30 -39.18 -6.92
N TYR A 344 18.80 -39.43 -8.14
CA TYR A 344 18.05 -40.14 -9.18
C TYR A 344 17.87 -41.61 -8.86
N LYS A 345 18.89 -42.27 -8.25
CA LYS A 345 18.81 -43.63 -7.73
C LYS A 345 17.69 -43.76 -6.67
N LEU A 346 17.66 -42.85 -5.70
CA LEU A 346 16.62 -42.81 -4.66
C LEU A 346 15.22 -42.55 -5.24
N ALA A 347 15.09 -41.64 -6.20
CA ALA A 347 13.81 -41.39 -6.89
C ALA A 347 13.32 -42.67 -7.62
N LYS A 348 14.22 -43.44 -8.21
CA LYS A 348 13.91 -44.74 -8.82
C LYS A 348 13.48 -45.77 -7.77
N ALA A 349 14.15 -45.82 -6.62
CA ALA A 349 13.74 -46.68 -5.49
C ALA A 349 12.34 -46.31 -4.99
N GLN A 350 12.02 -45.04 -4.87
CA GLN A 350 10.67 -44.60 -4.48
C GLN A 350 9.59 -45.04 -5.47
N LEU A 351 9.85 -45.02 -6.79
CA LEU A 351 8.92 -45.59 -7.77
C LEU A 351 8.74 -47.08 -7.62
N TYR A 352 9.83 -47.84 -7.37
CA TYR A 352 9.73 -49.28 -7.13
C TYR A 352 8.91 -49.61 -5.87
N ILE A 353 9.02 -48.80 -4.81
CA ILE A 353 8.17 -48.94 -3.62
C ILE A 353 6.69 -48.72 -4.00
N ALA A 354 6.40 -47.69 -4.81
CA ALA A 354 5.05 -47.42 -5.29
C ALA A 354 4.49 -48.53 -6.19
N GLU A 355 5.36 -49.19 -6.97
CA GLU A 355 5.02 -50.39 -7.77
C GLU A 355 4.93 -51.69 -6.95
N LYS A 356 5.24 -51.67 -5.64
CA LYS A 356 5.35 -52.84 -4.77
C LYS A 356 6.47 -53.86 -5.20
N LYS A 357 7.54 -53.31 -5.83
CA LYS A 357 8.74 -54.07 -6.22
C LYS A 357 9.81 -53.90 -5.14
N ASP A 358 9.52 -54.37 -3.93
CA ASP A 358 10.31 -54.09 -2.73
C ASP A 358 11.76 -54.60 -2.83
N ASP A 359 12.02 -55.78 -3.49
CA ASP A 359 13.38 -56.30 -3.71
C ASP A 359 14.26 -55.36 -4.55
N LYS A 360 13.70 -54.76 -5.60
CA LYS A 360 14.44 -53.82 -6.45
C LYS A 360 14.70 -52.50 -5.73
N ALA A 361 13.74 -52.03 -4.95
CA ALA A 361 13.89 -50.86 -4.13
C ALA A 361 15.00 -51.03 -3.09
N LYS A 362 15.00 -52.19 -2.41
CA LYS A 362 16.01 -52.56 -1.42
C LYS A 362 17.42 -52.59 -2.00
N ALA A 363 17.60 -53.21 -3.15
CA ALA A 363 18.89 -53.31 -3.82
C ALA A 363 19.49 -51.90 -4.11
N ILE A 364 18.65 -50.95 -4.50
CA ILE A 364 19.09 -49.57 -4.73
C ILE A 364 19.40 -48.88 -3.40
N ILE A 365 18.53 -48.98 -2.40
CA ILE A 365 18.72 -48.36 -1.08
C ILE A 365 20.02 -48.83 -0.44
N ASP A 366 20.28 -50.17 -0.49
CA ASP A 366 21.51 -50.74 0.05
C ASP A 366 22.76 -50.28 -0.72
N SER A 367 22.67 -50.09 -2.07
CA SER A 367 23.79 -49.66 -2.90
C SER A 367 24.22 -48.20 -2.64
N VAL A 368 23.34 -47.32 -2.17
CA VAL A 368 23.62 -45.90 -1.93
C VAL A 368 23.87 -45.57 -0.47
N LYS A 369 23.70 -46.55 0.44
CA LYS A 369 23.80 -46.35 1.88
C LYS A 369 25.16 -45.84 2.32
N ASP A 370 26.23 -46.36 1.76
CA ASP A 370 27.61 -46.04 2.12
C ASP A 370 28.07 -44.71 1.49
N ASP A 371 27.39 -44.26 0.43
CA ASP A 371 27.67 -42.97 -0.23
C ASP A 371 27.08 -41.79 0.53
N ILE A 372 26.18 -42.02 1.48
CA ILE A 372 25.44 -40.99 2.22
C ILE A 372 26.00 -40.87 3.64
N ALA A 373 27.02 -40.02 3.81
CA ALA A 373 27.56 -39.72 5.14
C ALA A 373 26.78 -38.60 5.82
N ALA A 374 26.33 -38.88 7.06
CA ALA A 374 25.57 -37.97 7.88
C ALA A 374 26.31 -36.65 8.25
N GLU A 375 27.61 -36.62 8.04
CA GLU A 375 28.50 -35.53 8.48
C GLU A 375 28.77 -34.44 7.42
N ASN A 376 28.27 -34.61 6.19
CA ASN A 376 28.56 -33.69 5.10
C ASN A 376 27.52 -32.54 5.08
N GLU A 377 27.86 -31.36 5.60
CA GLU A 377 26.98 -30.18 5.63
C GLU A 377 26.40 -29.78 4.25
N LYS A 378 27.01 -30.26 3.16
CA LYS A 378 26.53 -30.01 1.80
C LYS A 378 25.46 -30.99 1.31
N GLU A 379 25.27 -32.11 2.01
CA GLU A 379 24.42 -33.23 1.57
C GLU A 379 23.23 -33.53 2.47
N TYR A 380 22.95 -32.67 3.43
CA TYR A 380 21.85 -32.83 4.40
C TYR A 380 20.47 -33.08 3.73
N ILE A 381 20.22 -32.53 2.54
CA ILE A 381 18.98 -32.76 1.81
C ILE A 381 18.90 -34.20 1.29
N LEU A 382 20.02 -34.68 0.74
CA LEU A 382 20.14 -36.05 0.26
C LEU A 382 19.98 -37.07 1.39
N TYR A 383 20.60 -36.78 2.54
CA TYR A 383 20.44 -37.57 3.77
C TYR A 383 18.98 -37.65 4.23
N CYS A 384 18.28 -36.52 4.32
CA CYS A 384 16.86 -36.48 4.70
C CYS A 384 15.98 -37.25 3.69
N TYR A 385 16.28 -37.10 2.39
CA TYR A 385 15.54 -37.81 1.35
C TYR A 385 15.77 -39.32 1.41
N PHE A 386 17.00 -39.76 1.68
CA PHE A 386 17.31 -41.16 1.91
C PHE A 386 16.55 -41.75 3.09
N ILE A 387 16.54 -41.04 4.24
CA ILE A 387 15.76 -41.51 5.42
C ILE A 387 14.27 -41.59 5.08
N TYR A 388 13.74 -40.62 4.34
CA TYR A 388 12.35 -40.59 3.90
C TYR A 388 12.03 -41.80 3.01
N VAL A 389 12.82 -42.11 1.97
CA VAL A 389 12.63 -43.25 1.07
C VAL A 389 12.73 -44.57 1.84
N ASN A 390 13.65 -44.66 2.78
CA ASN A 390 13.83 -45.83 3.64
C ASN A 390 12.62 -46.03 4.59
N THR A 391 11.99 -44.94 5.05
CA THR A 391 10.74 -44.98 5.83
C THR A 391 9.58 -45.54 4.98
N LEU A 392 9.48 -45.12 3.72
CA LEU A 392 8.47 -45.66 2.79
C LEU A 392 8.65 -47.14 2.50
N TYR A 393 9.91 -47.61 2.49
CA TYR A 393 10.23 -49.02 2.29
C TYR A 393 9.90 -49.86 3.51
N ASN A 394 10.36 -49.48 4.71
CA ASN A 394 10.23 -50.26 5.92
C ASN A 394 8.80 -50.37 6.44
N ARG A 395 7.98 -49.36 6.26
CA ARG A 395 6.57 -49.28 6.70
C ARG A 395 6.36 -49.61 8.18
N ASP A 396 7.41 -49.49 9.01
CA ASP A 396 7.38 -49.73 10.45
C ASP A 396 7.18 -48.39 11.21
N TRP A 397 6.21 -48.38 12.12
CA TRP A 397 5.87 -47.19 12.90
C TRP A 397 7.03 -46.69 13.79
N ALA A 398 7.72 -47.62 14.47
CA ALA A 398 8.83 -47.25 15.34
C ALA A 398 10.02 -46.69 14.55
N TYR A 399 10.24 -47.23 13.33
CA TYR A 399 11.23 -46.65 12.40
C TYR A 399 10.81 -45.28 11.91
N SER A 400 9.55 -45.13 11.49
CA SER A 400 9.00 -43.84 11.02
C SER A 400 9.12 -42.74 12.08
N LYS A 401 8.85 -43.05 13.33
CA LYS A 401 8.98 -42.09 14.45
C LYS A 401 10.43 -41.64 14.67
N ARG A 402 11.39 -42.58 14.62
CA ARG A 402 12.83 -42.23 14.70
C ARG A 402 13.28 -41.42 13.51
N ALA A 403 12.89 -41.80 12.32
CA ALA A 403 13.19 -41.12 11.08
C ALA A 403 12.67 -39.68 11.11
N SER A 404 11.41 -39.48 11.56
CA SER A 404 10.85 -38.13 11.73
C SER A 404 11.66 -37.28 12.69
N SER A 405 12.11 -37.84 13.85
CA SER A 405 12.95 -37.11 14.79
C SER A 405 14.29 -36.67 14.18
N MET A 406 14.95 -37.57 13.44
CA MET A 406 16.22 -37.29 12.77
C MET A 406 16.07 -36.19 11.71
N ILE A 407 14.99 -36.24 10.92
CA ILE A 407 14.74 -35.24 9.90
C ILE A 407 14.33 -33.91 10.55
N LYS A 408 13.61 -33.90 11.69
CA LYS A 408 13.31 -32.70 12.46
C LYS A 408 14.58 -31.99 12.94
N GLU A 409 15.54 -32.74 13.49
CA GLU A 409 16.84 -32.17 13.90
C GLU A 409 17.58 -31.48 12.73
N CYS A 410 17.55 -32.14 11.55
CA CYS A 410 18.07 -31.49 10.33
C CYS A 410 17.29 -30.26 9.92
N TYR A 411 15.96 -30.29 10.03
CA TYR A 411 15.11 -29.14 9.70
C TYR A 411 15.36 -27.96 10.63
N ASP A 412 15.48 -28.21 11.93
CA ASP A 412 15.75 -27.17 12.93
C ASP A 412 17.13 -26.52 12.71
N LYS A 413 18.10 -27.29 12.19
CA LYS A 413 19.44 -26.76 11.89
C LYS A 413 19.52 -26.00 10.57
N TYR A 414 18.90 -26.49 9.50
CA TYR A 414 19.11 -25.98 8.13
C TYR A 414 17.92 -25.25 7.55
N ASP A 415 16.72 -25.45 8.13
CA ASP A 415 15.48 -24.75 7.80
C ASP A 415 15.17 -24.67 6.28
N ASP A 416 15.25 -25.82 5.62
CA ASP A 416 15.10 -25.95 4.17
C ASP A 416 13.72 -26.57 3.82
N TRP A 417 13.01 -25.97 2.86
CA TRP A 417 11.69 -26.43 2.43
C TRP A 417 11.69 -27.88 1.89
N ARG A 418 12.81 -28.37 1.35
CA ARG A 418 12.95 -29.74 0.84
C ARG A 418 12.96 -30.75 1.97
N ILE A 419 13.55 -30.40 3.11
CA ILE A 419 13.46 -31.20 4.34
C ILE A 419 12.03 -31.17 4.88
N LEU A 420 11.42 -29.98 4.95
CA LEU A 420 10.02 -29.85 5.37
C LEU A 420 9.11 -30.71 4.52
N TRP A 421 9.33 -30.76 3.19
CA TRP A 421 8.52 -31.58 2.29
C TRP A 421 8.53 -33.04 2.71
N THR A 422 9.66 -33.63 3.10
CA THR A 422 9.73 -35.03 3.58
C THR A 422 8.94 -35.20 4.88
N LEU A 423 9.03 -34.27 5.81
CA LEU A 423 8.29 -34.25 7.08
C LEU A 423 6.78 -34.23 6.88
N LEU A 424 6.28 -33.53 5.86
CA LEU A 424 4.83 -33.46 5.59
C LEU A 424 4.16 -34.83 5.43
N PHE A 425 4.95 -35.91 5.16
CA PHE A 425 4.45 -37.26 4.88
C PHE A 425 4.76 -38.29 5.96
N ILE A 426 5.68 -38.00 6.88
CA ILE A 426 6.11 -38.99 7.89
C ILE A 426 5.96 -38.49 9.32
N ASP A 427 5.68 -37.21 9.51
CA ASP A 427 5.55 -36.61 10.83
C ASP A 427 4.11 -36.63 11.31
N GLU A 428 3.85 -37.36 12.40
CA GLU A 428 2.51 -37.52 13.00
C GLU A 428 1.93 -36.20 13.51
N GLU A 429 2.77 -35.30 14.00
CA GLU A 429 2.33 -33.98 14.50
C GLU A 429 1.82 -33.11 13.37
N LEU A 430 2.55 -33.07 12.23
CA LEU A 430 2.13 -32.33 11.03
C LEU A 430 0.92 -32.96 10.35
N GLU A 431 0.78 -34.27 10.41
CA GLU A 431 -0.38 -34.99 9.88
C GLU A 431 -1.64 -34.71 10.70
N SER A 432 -1.53 -34.78 12.03
CA SER A 432 -2.65 -34.57 12.96
C SER A 432 -3.03 -33.10 13.13
N ASN A 433 -2.14 -32.15 12.82
CA ASN A 433 -2.36 -30.72 12.98
C ASN A 433 -2.20 -29.93 11.66
N PRO A 434 -3.26 -29.86 10.83
CA PRO A 434 -3.22 -29.14 9.56
C PRO A 434 -2.90 -27.64 9.69
N SER A 435 -3.23 -27.02 10.85
CA SER A 435 -2.89 -25.62 11.10
C SER A 435 -1.39 -25.41 11.25
N LEU A 436 -0.72 -26.31 11.99
CA LEU A 436 0.75 -26.28 12.13
C LEU A 436 1.43 -26.57 10.79
N LYS A 437 0.90 -27.53 10.02
CA LYS A 437 1.38 -27.86 8.68
C LYS A 437 1.37 -26.63 7.76
N LEU A 438 0.26 -25.88 7.73
CA LEU A 438 0.14 -24.64 6.95
C LEU A 438 1.08 -23.54 7.48
N LEU A 439 1.23 -23.41 8.79
CA LEU A 439 2.13 -22.45 9.40
C LEU A 439 3.58 -22.67 8.94
N ARG A 440 4.06 -23.92 9.01
CA ARG A 440 5.43 -24.26 8.55
C ARG A 440 5.63 -23.99 7.06
N MET A 441 4.66 -24.32 6.21
CA MET A 441 4.73 -23.99 4.78
C MET A 441 4.72 -22.47 4.53
N LYS A 442 3.97 -21.71 5.32
CA LYS A 442 3.94 -20.23 5.25
C LYS A 442 5.26 -19.61 5.71
N GLU A 443 5.90 -20.17 6.75
CA GLU A 443 7.24 -19.77 7.18
C GLU A 443 8.26 -19.91 6.05
N GLN A 444 8.23 -21.06 5.33
CA GLN A 444 9.09 -21.28 4.17
C GLN A 444 8.78 -20.33 3.01
N PHE A 445 7.50 -20.03 2.77
CA PHE A 445 7.11 -19.03 1.78
C PHE A 445 7.67 -17.64 2.13
N ASN A 446 7.62 -17.22 3.38
CA ASN A 446 8.16 -15.95 3.85
C ASN A 446 9.69 -15.88 3.72
N ARG A 447 10.38 -17.04 3.62
CA ARG A 447 11.81 -17.19 3.31
C ARG A 447 12.08 -17.39 1.81
N ASP A 448 11.16 -16.93 0.98
CA ASP A 448 11.24 -16.92 -0.48
C ASP A 448 11.14 -18.30 -1.16
N CYS A 449 10.60 -19.30 -0.47
CA CYS A 449 10.26 -20.57 -1.12
C CYS A 449 9.06 -20.40 -2.05
N LYS A 450 9.29 -20.48 -3.36
CA LYS A 450 8.26 -20.44 -4.41
C LYS A 450 8.04 -21.81 -5.09
N SER A 451 8.36 -22.87 -4.38
CA SER A 451 8.24 -24.23 -4.92
C SER A 451 6.78 -24.59 -5.23
N PRO A 452 6.46 -25.01 -6.46
CA PRO A 452 5.12 -25.46 -6.83
C PRO A 452 4.66 -26.68 -6.03
N VAL A 453 5.60 -27.49 -5.53
CA VAL A 453 5.30 -28.65 -4.68
C VAL A 453 4.77 -28.21 -3.32
N MET A 454 5.32 -27.14 -2.73
CA MET A 454 4.83 -26.57 -1.47
C MET A 454 3.46 -25.94 -1.64
N TYR A 455 3.22 -25.23 -2.74
CA TYR A 455 1.88 -24.70 -3.06
C TYR A 455 0.84 -25.81 -3.24
N LEU A 456 1.23 -26.93 -3.85
CA LEU A 456 0.39 -28.08 -4.02
C LEU A 456 -0.07 -28.66 -2.67
N GLU A 457 0.87 -28.91 -1.75
CA GLU A 457 0.54 -29.50 -0.44
C GLU A 457 -0.25 -28.52 0.44
N ALA A 458 0.04 -27.21 0.36
CA ALA A 458 -0.76 -26.19 1.03
C ALA A 458 -2.18 -26.11 0.47
N CYS A 459 -2.35 -26.12 -0.85
CA CYS A 459 -3.66 -26.15 -1.51
C CYS A 459 -4.46 -27.40 -1.14
N ARG A 460 -3.81 -28.58 -1.09
CA ARG A 460 -4.41 -29.81 -0.64
C ARG A 460 -4.91 -29.74 0.80
N THR A 461 -4.13 -29.14 1.69
CA THR A 461 -4.51 -28.93 3.08
C THR A 461 -5.72 -27.99 3.20
N PHE A 462 -5.79 -26.94 2.39
CA PHE A 462 -6.96 -26.06 2.31
C PHE A 462 -8.18 -26.77 1.73
N ASN A 463 -8.04 -27.61 0.70
CA ASN A 463 -9.16 -28.42 0.16
C ASN A 463 -9.76 -29.33 1.23
N GLN A 464 -8.89 -30.00 2.01
CA GLN A 464 -9.33 -30.88 3.09
C GLN A 464 -10.00 -30.10 4.24
N ASN A 465 -9.51 -28.91 4.53
CA ASN A 465 -9.95 -28.09 5.66
C ASN A 465 -10.14 -26.62 5.23
N PRO A 466 -11.20 -26.27 4.47
CA PRO A 466 -11.43 -24.92 3.96
C PRO A 466 -11.55 -23.86 5.05
N GLY A 467 -11.96 -24.23 6.27
CA GLY A 467 -12.05 -23.34 7.43
C GLY A 467 -10.71 -22.78 7.91
N LEU A 468 -9.59 -23.40 7.53
CA LEU A 468 -8.26 -22.87 7.82
C LEU A 468 -7.89 -21.65 6.95
N LEU A 469 -8.55 -21.49 5.82
CA LEU A 469 -8.42 -20.28 5.01
C LEU A 469 -9.22 -19.14 5.67
N ARG A 470 -8.55 -18.31 6.46
CA ARG A 470 -9.17 -17.21 7.20
C ARG A 470 -8.98 -15.86 6.52
N VAL A 471 -7.87 -15.65 5.84
CA VAL A 471 -7.45 -14.41 5.19
C VAL A 471 -6.85 -14.70 3.81
N LEU A 472 -6.82 -13.70 2.94
CA LEU A 472 -6.23 -13.77 1.60
C LEU A 472 -4.99 -12.87 1.52
N ASN A 473 -3.93 -13.27 2.23
CA ASN A 473 -2.62 -12.62 2.13
C ASN A 473 -1.78 -13.24 1.00
N ASN A 474 -0.55 -12.76 0.82
CA ASN A 474 0.32 -13.19 -0.28
C ASN A 474 0.50 -14.72 -0.38
N PHE A 475 0.71 -15.41 0.74
CA PHE A 475 0.86 -16.86 0.75
C PHE A 475 -0.41 -17.54 0.25
N GLU A 476 -1.54 -17.25 0.89
CA GLU A 476 -2.83 -17.86 0.59
C GLU A 476 -3.23 -17.60 -0.87
N VAL A 477 -3.06 -16.38 -1.36
CA VAL A 477 -3.37 -16.01 -2.75
C VAL A 477 -2.49 -16.78 -3.74
N ASN A 478 -1.18 -16.93 -3.49
CA ASN A 478 -0.30 -17.69 -4.39
C ASN A 478 -0.65 -19.19 -4.40
N VAL A 479 -0.98 -19.79 -3.26
CA VAL A 479 -1.47 -21.16 -3.16
C VAL A 479 -2.76 -21.35 -3.95
N LEU A 480 -3.71 -20.43 -3.83
CA LEU A 480 -4.99 -20.48 -4.55
C LEU A 480 -4.82 -20.24 -6.05
N LEU A 481 -3.94 -19.33 -6.47
CA LEU A 481 -3.60 -19.11 -7.88
C LEU A 481 -2.99 -20.38 -8.49
N PHE A 482 -2.12 -21.06 -7.74
CA PHE A 482 -1.58 -22.36 -8.15
C PHE A 482 -2.69 -23.41 -8.29
N GLY A 483 -3.58 -23.50 -7.29
CA GLY A 483 -4.71 -24.42 -7.29
C GLY A 483 -5.68 -24.19 -8.45
N ALA A 484 -6.06 -22.93 -8.68
CA ALA A 484 -6.95 -22.54 -9.78
C ALA A 484 -6.34 -22.86 -11.16
N LYS A 485 -5.06 -22.54 -11.36
CA LYS A 485 -4.33 -22.82 -12.62
C LYS A 485 -4.26 -24.32 -12.93
N ASN A 486 -4.13 -25.15 -11.90
CA ASN A 486 -4.05 -26.62 -12.04
C ASN A 486 -5.41 -27.32 -11.90
N LYS A 487 -6.52 -26.58 -11.86
CA LYS A 487 -7.89 -27.10 -11.69
C LYS A 487 -8.03 -27.99 -10.45
N PHE A 488 -7.40 -27.57 -9.36
CA PHE A 488 -7.29 -28.37 -8.13
C PHE A 488 -8.02 -27.71 -6.93
N LEU A 489 -8.83 -26.68 -7.15
CA LEU A 489 -9.71 -26.15 -6.12
C LEU A 489 -10.99 -26.98 -6.06
N GLU A 490 -11.31 -27.51 -4.88
CA GLU A 490 -12.57 -28.23 -4.62
C GLU A 490 -13.68 -27.22 -4.30
N ASP A 491 -14.96 -27.58 -4.55
CA ASP A 491 -16.11 -26.68 -4.43
C ASP A 491 -16.17 -25.98 -3.07
N LYS A 492 -15.98 -26.72 -1.97
CA LYS A 492 -16.00 -26.16 -0.61
C LYS A 492 -14.93 -25.11 -0.36
N LEU A 493 -13.74 -25.29 -0.97
CA LEU A 493 -12.68 -24.30 -0.89
C LEU A 493 -13.00 -23.09 -1.76
N THR A 494 -13.54 -23.32 -2.95
CA THR A 494 -14.03 -22.24 -3.83
C THR A 494 -15.09 -21.38 -3.14
N ASP A 495 -16.10 -21.97 -2.51
CA ASP A 495 -17.11 -21.26 -1.73
C ASP A 495 -16.48 -20.40 -0.62
N ARG A 496 -15.48 -20.97 0.07
CA ARG A 496 -14.74 -20.21 1.10
C ARG A 496 -13.97 -19.03 0.52
N VAL A 497 -13.32 -19.21 -0.64
CA VAL A 497 -12.64 -18.12 -1.36
C VAL A 497 -13.64 -17.02 -1.74
N LEU A 498 -14.78 -17.37 -2.32
CA LEU A 498 -15.83 -16.41 -2.71
C LEU A 498 -16.31 -15.60 -1.51
N SER A 499 -16.53 -16.26 -0.37
CA SER A 499 -16.92 -15.61 0.88
C SER A 499 -15.89 -14.56 1.33
N LEU A 500 -14.59 -14.90 1.30
CA LEU A 500 -13.52 -13.99 1.69
C LEU A 500 -13.32 -12.86 0.69
N VAL A 501 -13.38 -13.13 -0.61
CA VAL A 501 -13.25 -12.11 -1.67
C VAL A 501 -14.38 -11.08 -1.59
N THR A 502 -15.59 -11.52 -1.25
CA THR A 502 -16.74 -10.63 -1.07
C THR A 502 -16.54 -9.66 0.09
N ALA A 503 -15.84 -10.07 1.14
CA ALA A 503 -15.55 -9.24 2.31
C ALA A 503 -14.43 -8.20 2.08
N ILE A 504 -13.59 -8.37 1.05
CA ILE A 504 -12.50 -7.45 0.74
C ILE A 504 -13.08 -6.12 0.22
N ARG A 505 -12.60 -5.00 0.74
CA ARG A 505 -12.98 -3.65 0.29
C ARG A 505 -11.93 -2.97 -0.59
N ASN A 506 -10.68 -3.30 -0.39
CA ASN A 506 -9.54 -2.67 -1.07
C ASN A 506 -9.34 -3.20 -2.49
N LYS A 507 -8.70 -2.40 -3.35
CA LYS A 507 -8.29 -2.81 -4.69
C LYS A 507 -7.13 -3.81 -4.58
N THR A 508 -7.29 -4.98 -5.19
CA THR A 508 -6.31 -6.06 -5.11
C THR A 508 -6.20 -6.79 -6.45
N PRO A 509 -5.26 -6.39 -7.33
CA PRO A 509 -5.12 -6.98 -8.67
C PRO A 509 -4.89 -8.49 -8.68
N GLN A 510 -4.22 -9.04 -7.67
CA GLN A 510 -3.97 -10.47 -7.55
C GLN A 510 -5.26 -11.27 -7.34
N ILE A 511 -6.22 -10.71 -6.61
CA ILE A 511 -7.56 -11.31 -6.42
C ILE A 511 -8.34 -11.30 -7.74
N VAL A 512 -8.20 -10.25 -8.55
CA VAL A 512 -8.81 -10.23 -9.90
C VAL A 512 -8.26 -11.39 -10.73
N LYS A 513 -6.94 -11.60 -10.72
CA LYS A 513 -6.32 -12.72 -11.44
C LYS A 513 -6.82 -14.09 -10.92
N LEU A 514 -6.96 -14.23 -9.61
CA LEU A 514 -7.49 -15.44 -8.99
C LEU A 514 -8.94 -15.70 -9.44
N MET A 515 -9.79 -14.70 -9.38
CA MET A 515 -11.19 -14.81 -9.76
C MET A 515 -11.38 -15.13 -11.24
N LEU A 516 -10.54 -14.56 -12.13
CA LEU A 516 -10.53 -14.90 -13.55
C LEU A 516 -10.19 -16.38 -13.78
N LEU A 517 -9.17 -16.92 -13.09
CA LEU A 517 -8.80 -18.33 -13.18
C LEU A 517 -9.87 -19.27 -12.59
N ILE A 518 -10.55 -18.85 -11.52
CA ILE A 518 -11.68 -19.62 -10.97
C ILE A 518 -12.82 -19.64 -11.99
N TRP A 519 -13.14 -18.50 -12.61
CA TRP A 519 -14.17 -18.40 -13.64
C TRP A 519 -13.90 -19.26 -14.88
N GLU A 520 -12.64 -19.43 -15.29
CA GLU A 520 -12.27 -20.34 -16.38
C GLU A 520 -12.61 -21.81 -16.06
N ASN A 521 -12.70 -22.17 -14.78
CA ASN A 521 -12.95 -23.55 -14.33
C ASN A 521 -14.40 -23.77 -13.87
N ASP A 522 -15.04 -22.76 -13.31
CA ASP A 522 -16.40 -22.80 -12.75
C ASP A 522 -17.18 -21.54 -13.18
N THR A 523 -18.12 -21.73 -14.09
CA THR A 523 -18.98 -20.67 -14.65
C THR A 523 -20.32 -20.50 -13.91
N SER A 524 -20.37 -20.86 -12.62
CA SER A 524 -21.55 -20.69 -11.79
C SER A 524 -21.89 -19.21 -11.56
N ASN A 525 -23.17 -18.92 -11.33
CA ASN A 525 -23.65 -17.55 -11.06
C ASN A 525 -22.99 -16.94 -9.81
N GLN A 526 -22.64 -17.75 -8.81
CA GLN A 526 -21.95 -17.28 -7.60
C GLN A 526 -20.54 -16.77 -7.90
N VAL A 527 -19.79 -17.53 -8.71
CA VAL A 527 -18.45 -17.12 -9.17
C VAL A 527 -18.55 -15.88 -10.05
N LEU A 528 -19.52 -15.85 -10.98
CA LEU A 528 -19.75 -14.71 -11.86
C LEU A 528 -20.07 -13.43 -11.08
N GLU A 529 -20.94 -13.52 -10.09
CA GLU A 529 -21.30 -12.38 -9.22
C GLU A 529 -20.06 -11.84 -8.48
N CYS A 530 -19.30 -12.74 -7.85
CA CYS A 530 -18.09 -12.38 -7.12
C CYS A 530 -17.03 -11.78 -8.05
N LEU A 531 -16.86 -12.32 -9.27
CA LEU A 531 -15.97 -11.81 -10.29
C LEU A 531 -16.37 -10.42 -10.76
N CYS A 532 -17.64 -10.21 -11.12
CA CYS A 532 -18.15 -8.90 -11.52
C CYS A 532 -17.94 -7.84 -10.43
N ARG A 533 -18.26 -8.16 -9.17
CA ARG A 533 -17.99 -7.28 -8.01
C ARG A 533 -16.51 -6.94 -7.89
N THR A 534 -15.64 -7.93 -8.11
CA THR A 534 -14.20 -7.76 -8.00
C THR A 534 -13.65 -6.90 -9.13
N LEU A 535 -14.11 -7.08 -10.37
CA LEU A 535 -13.72 -6.28 -11.53
C LEU A 535 -14.16 -4.81 -11.37
N VAL A 536 -15.43 -4.58 -10.97
CA VAL A 536 -15.97 -3.24 -10.73
C VAL A 536 -15.18 -2.53 -9.63
N ARG A 537 -14.96 -3.18 -8.49
CA ARG A 537 -14.19 -2.62 -7.38
C ARG A 537 -12.76 -2.24 -7.75
N ASN A 538 -12.12 -2.99 -8.65
CA ASN A 538 -10.75 -2.74 -9.09
C ASN A 538 -10.69 -1.82 -10.33
N ASN A 539 -11.81 -1.32 -10.84
CA ASN A 539 -11.92 -0.44 -12.01
C ASN A 539 -11.37 -1.09 -13.30
N TYR A 540 -11.63 -2.37 -13.52
CA TYR A 540 -11.21 -3.07 -14.74
C TYR A 540 -12.21 -2.83 -15.87
N VAL A 541 -11.77 -2.11 -16.89
CA VAL A 541 -12.54 -1.81 -18.12
C VAL A 541 -11.77 -2.31 -19.33
N GLY A 542 -12.49 -2.61 -20.41
CA GLY A 542 -11.92 -2.99 -21.71
C GLY A 542 -12.57 -4.23 -22.31
N GLU A 543 -12.34 -4.44 -23.60
CA GLU A 543 -12.94 -5.52 -24.41
C GLU A 543 -12.77 -6.92 -23.80
N LYS A 544 -11.65 -7.16 -23.13
CA LYS A 544 -11.35 -8.43 -22.46
C LYS A 544 -12.40 -8.80 -21.41
N TYR A 545 -13.00 -7.81 -20.74
CA TYR A 545 -13.94 -8.01 -19.62
C TYR A 545 -15.39 -7.87 -20.06
N LEU A 546 -15.63 -7.37 -21.28
CA LEU A 546 -16.96 -7.20 -21.84
C LEU A 546 -17.83 -8.48 -21.80
N PRO A 547 -17.32 -9.68 -22.18
CA PRO A 547 -18.09 -10.92 -22.11
C PRO A 547 -18.53 -11.27 -20.69
N ILE A 548 -17.69 -10.94 -19.68
CA ILE A 548 -17.98 -11.22 -18.27
C ILE A 548 -19.11 -10.30 -17.77
N TYR A 549 -19.02 -9.00 -18.05
CA TYR A 549 -20.08 -8.06 -17.70
C TYR A 549 -21.40 -8.39 -18.42
N LYS A 550 -21.32 -8.79 -19.70
CA LYS A 550 -22.48 -9.24 -20.47
C LYS A 550 -23.15 -10.45 -19.82
N ALA A 551 -22.38 -11.48 -19.47
CA ALA A 551 -22.88 -12.64 -18.77
C ALA A 551 -23.51 -12.27 -17.41
N GLY A 552 -22.93 -11.34 -16.67
CA GLY A 552 -23.47 -10.82 -15.41
C GLY A 552 -24.82 -10.13 -15.59
N ILE A 553 -25.00 -9.36 -16.67
CA ILE A 553 -26.28 -8.71 -17.00
C ILE A 553 -27.33 -9.75 -17.41
N GLU A 554 -26.95 -10.73 -18.25
CA GLU A 554 -27.85 -11.80 -18.72
C GLU A 554 -28.29 -12.71 -17.55
N ALA A 555 -27.45 -12.89 -16.53
CA ALA A 555 -27.77 -13.62 -15.31
C ALA A 555 -28.54 -12.78 -14.26
N ASP A 556 -28.94 -11.56 -14.57
CA ASP A 556 -29.63 -10.60 -13.67
C ASP A 556 -28.89 -10.34 -12.36
N ILE A 557 -27.55 -10.27 -12.41
CA ILE A 557 -26.73 -10.01 -11.25
C ILE A 557 -26.85 -8.54 -10.84
N LYS A 558 -27.26 -8.29 -9.58
CA LYS A 558 -27.49 -6.96 -9.04
C LYS A 558 -26.23 -6.38 -8.39
N ILE A 559 -25.41 -5.72 -9.20
CA ILE A 559 -24.20 -5.03 -8.76
C ILE A 559 -24.32 -3.56 -9.17
N THR A 560 -24.03 -2.67 -8.24
CA THR A 560 -23.96 -1.23 -8.52
C THR A 560 -22.88 -0.97 -9.58
N GLN A 561 -23.23 -0.17 -10.59
CA GLN A 561 -22.35 0.19 -11.71
C GLN A 561 -22.03 -0.94 -12.73
N LEU A 562 -22.67 -2.10 -12.66
CA LEU A 562 -22.41 -3.18 -13.63
C LEU A 562 -22.69 -2.74 -15.07
N PHE A 563 -23.78 -2.00 -15.27
CA PHE A 563 -24.18 -1.51 -16.60
C PHE A 563 -23.21 -0.44 -17.13
N GLU A 564 -22.71 0.44 -16.24
CA GLU A 564 -21.72 1.47 -16.57
C GLU A 564 -20.38 0.83 -17.00
N TYR A 565 -19.93 -0.21 -16.25
CA TYR A 565 -18.70 -0.94 -16.60
C TYR A 565 -18.84 -1.75 -17.89
N TYR A 566 -20.02 -2.31 -18.15
CA TYR A 566 -20.34 -2.93 -19.43
C TYR A 566 -20.20 -1.92 -20.57
N MET A 567 -20.85 -0.76 -20.46
CA MET A 567 -20.79 0.30 -21.47
C MET A 567 -19.37 0.87 -21.64
N ALA A 568 -18.61 1.01 -20.51
CA ALA A 568 -17.23 1.47 -20.55
C ALA A 568 -16.27 0.47 -21.21
N SER A 569 -16.62 -0.82 -21.22
CA SER A 569 -15.80 -1.89 -21.76
C SER A 569 -16.04 -2.14 -23.26
N ARG A 570 -17.07 -1.55 -23.84
CA ARG A 570 -17.33 -1.68 -25.30
C ARG A 570 -16.34 -0.86 -26.12
N ASN A 571 -15.96 -1.42 -27.26
CA ASN A 571 -15.17 -0.69 -28.25
C ASN A 571 -16.06 0.31 -29.02
N GLN A 572 -15.50 1.43 -29.43
CA GLN A 572 -16.18 2.47 -30.21
C GLN A 572 -16.71 1.99 -31.55
N THR A 573 -16.18 0.91 -32.11
CA THR A 573 -16.57 0.30 -33.36
C THR A 573 -17.57 -0.86 -33.24
N ASP A 574 -17.89 -1.27 -32.01
CA ASP A 574 -18.82 -2.39 -31.78
C ASP A 574 -20.27 -1.96 -32.00
N MET A 575 -20.87 -2.44 -33.05
CA MET A 575 -22.27 -2.18 -33.45
C MET A 575 -23.22 -3.32 -33.03
N SER A 576 -22.78 -4.25 -32.19
CA SER A 576 -23.65 -5.33 -31.69
C SER A 576 -24.80 -4.76 -30.85
N PRO A 577 -26.02 -5.31 -30.91
CA PRO A 577 -27.16 -4.78 -30.17
C PRO A 577 -26.94 -4.88 -28.67
N LEU A 578 -27.42 -3.85 -27.93
CA LEU A 578 -27.35 -3.79 -26.49
C LEU A 578 -28.34 -4.77 -25.85
N PRO A 579 -27.98 -5.44 -24.75
CA PRO A 579 -28.96 -6.19 -23.96
C PRO A 579 -30.11 -5.30 -23.50
N LYS A 580 -31.33 -5.80 -23.57
CA LYS A 580 -32.56 -5.05 -23.19
C LYS A 580 -32.47 -4.43 -21.79
N MET A 581 -31.85 -5.12 -20.85
CA MET A 581 -31.67 -4.63 -19.48
C MET A 581 -30.78 -3.36 -19.43
N VAL A 582 -29.79 -3.26 -20.31
CA VAL A 582 -28.91 -2.07 -20.40
C VAL A 582 -29.72 -0.86 -20.88
N THR A 583 -30.50 -1.02 -21.93
CA THR A 583 -31.36 0.05 -22.45
C THR A 583 -32.41 0.46 -21.44
N MET A 584 -32.99 -0.46 -20.66
CA MET A 584 -33.94 -0.12 -19.60
C MET A 584 -33.27 0.65 -18.46
N TYR A 585 -32.09 0.24 -18.02
CA TYR A 585 -31.37 0.88 -16.90
C TYR A 585 -31.05 2.34 -17.21
N PHE A 586 -30.44 2.63 -18.35
CA PHE A 586 -30.08 4.00 -18.75
C PHE A 586 -31.26 4.88 -19.14
N GLY A 587 -32.45 4.32 -19.23
CA GLY A 587 -33.71 5.09 -19.35
C GLY A 587 -34.01 5.92 -18.10
N TYR A 588 -33.53 5.46 -16.94
CA TYR A 588 -33.76 6.11 -15.64
C TYR A 588 -32.53 6.83 -15.08
N ASN A 589 -31.32 6.34 -15.38
CA ASN A 589 -30.06 6.91 -14.92
C ASN A 589 -29.10 7.13 -16.10
N ASN A 590 -28.88 8.39 -16.49
CA ASN A 590 -28.14 8.71 -17.71
C ASN A 590 -26.88 9.55 -17.44
N ASP A 591 -26.00 9.06 -16.57
CA ASP A 591 -24.68 9.68 -16.26
C ASP A 591 -23.56 9.26 -17.22
N LEU A 592 -23.92 8.75 -18.41
CA LEU A 592 -22.94 8.36 -19.42
C LEU A 592 -22.28 9.59 -20.07
N ASP A 593 -21.00 9.47 -20.44
CA ASP A 593 -20.35 10.43 -21.31
C ASP A 593 -20.98 10.45 -22.73
N TYR A 594 -20.70 11.50 -23.49
CA TYR A 594 -21.35 11.69 -24.80
C TYR A 594 -21.05 10.55 -25.79
N ILE A 595 -19.88 9.91 -25.70
CA ILE A 595 -19.52 8.78 -26.57
C ILE A 595 -20.43 7.59 -26.24
N LYS A 596 -20.56 7.22 -25.00
CA LYS A 596 -21.40 6.11 -24.55
C LYS A 596 -22.89 6.38 -24.75
N LYS A 597 -23.34 7.65 -24.54
CA LYS A 597 -24.70 8.07 -24.90
C LYS A 597 -24.95 7.90 -26.41
N SER A 598 -23.98 8.26 -27.26
CA SER A 598 -24.11 8.08 -28.70
C SER A 598 -24.31 6.61 -29.10
N TYR A 599 -23.60 5.67 -28.45
CA TYR A 599 -23.83 4.24 -28.62
C TYR A 599 -25.25 3.80 -28.26
N LEU A 600 -25.65 4.17 -27.03
CA LEU A 600 -26.96 3.82 -26.51
C LEU A 600 -28.08 4.29 -27.46
N TYR A 601 -28.02 5.53 -27.87
CA TYR A 601 -29.03 6.12 -28.73
C TYR A 601 -29.00 5.60 -30.14
N ALA A 602 -27.82 5.33 -30.71
CA ALA A 602 -27.69 4.70 -32.03
C ALA A 602 -28.26 3.26 -32.03
N ASP A 603 -28.04 2.49 -30.98
CA ASP A 603 -28.62 1.15 -30.82
C ASP A 603 -30.15 1.21 -30.73
N ILE A 604 -30.69 2.12 -29.93
CA ILE A 604 -32.16 2.32 -29.82
C ILE A 604 -32.79 2.70 -31.16
N ILE A 605 -32.11 3.57 -31.92
CA ILE A 605 -32.59 3.99 -33.25
C ILE A 605 -32.52 2.82 -34.27
N ASN A 606 -31.43 2.05 -34.25
CA ASN A 606 -31.28 0.91 -35.16
C ASN A 606 -32.32 -0.20 -34.88
N ASN A 607 -32.72 -0.36 -33.63
CA ASN A 607 -33.73 -1.34 -33.18
C ASN A 607 -35.13 -0.76 -32.99
N LYS A 608 -35.44 0.43 -33.56
CA LYS A 608 -36.73 1.11 -33.38
C LYS A 608 -37.94 0.36 -33.90
N THR A 609 -37.75 -0.48 -34.93
CA THR A 609 -38.81 -1.33 -35.47
C THR A 609 -39.19 -2.46 -34.54
N ASP A 610 -38.20 -3.05 -33.86
CA ASP A 610 -38.38 -4.19 -32.96
C ASP A 610 -38.82 -3.73 -31.56
N ASN A 611 -38.41 -2.53 -31.13
CA ASN A 611 -38.72 -1.97 -29.83
C ASN A 611 -39.24 -0.52 -29.91
N PRO A 612 -40.41 -0.28 -30.53
CA PRO A 612 -40.93 1.07 -30.76
C PRO A 612 -41.30 1.82 -29.46
N GLN A 613 -41.59 1.12 -28.39
CA GLN A 613 -41.90 1.72 -27.09
C GLN A 613 -40.62 2.30 -26.45
N THR A 614 -39.51 1.59 -26.48
CA THR A 614 -38.21 2.07 -25.99
C THR A 614 -37.78 3.32 -26.77
N TYR A 615 -37.87 3.29 -28.11
CA TYR A 615 -37.58 4.46 -28.92
C TYR A 615 -38.42 5.70 -28.52
N ARG A 616 -39.73 5.52 -28.35
CA ARG A 616 -40.62 6.64 -27.90
C ARG A 616 -40.24 7.19 -26.52
N THR A 617 -39.84 6.32 -25.60
CA THR A 617 -39.48 6.72 -24.23
C THR A 617 -38.18 7.55 -24.26
N TYR A 618 -37.22 7.22 -25.10
CA TYR A 618 -35.96 7.92 -25.21
C TYR A 618 -35.96 9.14 -26.14
N LEU A 619 -36.99 9.29 -26.99
CA LEU A 619 -37.03 10.33 -28.02
C LEU A 619 -36.75 11.75 -27.49
N PRO A 620 -37.35 12.22 -26.36
CA PRO A 620 -37.08 13.56 -25.84
C PRO A 620 -35.61 13.75 -25.41
N GLN A 621 -35.00 12.71 -24.82
CA GLN A 621 -33.61 12.73 -24.37
C GLN A 621 -32.65 12.72 -25.58
N MET A 622 -32.97 11.94 -26.62
CA MET A 622 -32.19 11.89 -27.86
C MET A 622 -32.23 13.22 -28.63
N GLU A 623 -33.39 13.89 -28.67
CA GLU A 623 -33.53 15.22 -29.31
C GLU A 623 -32.73 16.30 -28.56
N LEU A 624 -32.71 16.26 -27.20
CA LEU A 624 -31.90 17.16 -26.40
C LEU A 624 -30.40 16.91 -26.63
N PHE A 625 -29.98 15.66 -26.54
CA PHE A 625 -28.62 15.25 -26.77
C PHE A 625 -28.11 15.61 -28.18
N LEU A 626 -28.94 15.42 -29.20
CA LEU A 626 -28.63 15.85 -30.56
C LEU A 626 -28.30 17.34 -30.63
N LYS A 627 -29.10 18.21 -30.01
CA LYS A 627 -28.88 19.65 -29.99
C LYS A 627 -27.55 20.00 -29.31
N GLU A 628 -27.25 19.38 -28.17
CA GLU A 628 -25.99 19.57 -27.44
C GLU A 628 -24.79 19.17 -28.27
N GLN A 629 -24.85 18.00 -28.95
CA GLN A 629 -23.73 17.49 -29.74
C GLN A 629 -23.51 18.30 -31.02
N LEU A 630 -24.59 18.80 -31.64
CA LEU A 630 -24.49 19.71 -32.78
C LEU A 630 -23.82 21.04 -32.41
N MET A 631 -24.16 21.61 -31.24
CA MET A 631 -23.50 22.84 -30.75
C MET A 631 -22.05 22.59 -30.40
N ALA A 632 -21.70 21.43 -29.84
CA ALA A 632 -20.32 21.03 -29.53
C ALA A 632 -19.49 20.66 -30.75
N GLY A 633 -20.12 20.47 -31.92
CA GLY A 633 -19.46 20.07 -33.18
C GLY A 633 -18.90 18.62 -33.14
N ASN A 634 -19.43 17.76 -32.28
CA ASN A 634 -18.98 16.39 -32.13
C ASN A 634 -19.51 15.50 -33.29
N ILE A 635 -18.63 14.66 -33.83
CA ILE A 635 -18.96 13.73 -34.92
C ILE A 635 -18.28 12.40 -34.67
N ASN A 636 -19.08 11.32 -34.65
CA ASN A 636 -18.64 9.92 -34.70
C ASN A 636 -19.69 9.08 -35.39
N ASP A 637 -19.40 7.81 -35.71
CA ASP A 637 -20.29 6.95 -36.50
C ASP A 637 -21.67 6.77 -35.81
N ASN A 638 -21.74 6.71 -34.51
CA ASN A 638 -22.99 6.59 -33.76
C ASN A 638 -23.80 7.89 -33.80
N LEU A 639 -23.11 9.06 -33.68
CA LEU A 639 -23.77 10.36 -33.81
C LEU A 639 -24.34 10.54 -35.23
N VAL A 640 -23.68 9.99 -36.25
CA VAL A 640 -24.19 10.00 -37.63
C VAL A 640 -25.53 9.27 -37.71
N VAL A 641 -25.70 8.13 -37.04
CA VAL A 641 -26.98 7.42 -36.95
C VAL A 641 -28.07 8.28 -36.31
N ILE A 642 -27.72 8.95 -35.19
CA ILE A 642 -28.64 9.82 -34.44
C ILE A 642 -29.06 11.04 -35.32
N TYR A 643 -28.07 11.70 -35.95
CA TYR A 643 -28.34 12.85 -36.81
C TYR A 643 -29.19 12.48 -38.04
N ARG A 644 -28.94 11.30 -38.60
CA ARG A 644 -29.74 10.82 -39.74
C ARG A 644 -31.21 10.60 -39.40
N ASP A 645 -31.49 10.12 -38.20
CA ASP A 645 -32.87 9.77 -37.77
C ASP A 645 -33.63 11.00 -37.25
N LEU A 646 -32.97 11.87 -36.49
CA LEU A 646 -33.62 12.90 -35.72
C LEU A 646 -33.37 14.35 -36.18
N LEU A 647 -32.36 14.60 -37.03
CA LEU A 647 -32.06 15.96 -37.49
C LEU A 647 -33.14 16.50 -38.41
N LYS A 648 -33.83 17.54 -37.98
CA LYS A 648 -34.85 18.27 -38.77
C LYS A 648 -34.28 19.57 -39.34
N PRO A 649 -34.77 20.07 -40.47
CA PRO A 649 -34.29 21.33 -41.09
C PRO A 649 -34.38 22.56 -40.17
N ASP A 650 -35.39 22.61 -39.30
CA ASP A 650 -35.64 23.67 -38.34
C ASP A 650 -34.63 23.70 -37.18
N MET A 651 -33.89 22.63 -36.98
CA MET A 651 -32.82 22.54 -35.97
C MET A 651 -31.49 23.13 -36.47
N ILE A 652 -31.36 23.39 -37.76
CA ILE A 652 -30.14 23.91 -38.36
C ILE A 652 -30.17 25.44 -38.28
N ASN A 653 -29.17 26.02 -37.63
CA ASN A 653 -29.02 27.46 -37.44
C ASN A 653 -27.58 27.91 -37.79
N LYS A 654 -27.30 29.19 -37.70
CA LYS A 654 -25.98 29.74 -38.04
C LYS A 654 -24.86 29.19 -37.16
N ASP A 655 -25.16 28.85 -35.89
CA ASP A 655 -24.18 28.42 -34.90
C ASP A 655 -23.74 26.97 -35.13
N ASN A 656 -24.62 26.11 -35.63
CA ASN A 656 -24.34 24.68 -35.87
C ASN A 656 -24.14 24.33 -37.37
N ALA A 657 -24.33 25.29 -38.28
CA ALA A 657 -24.23 25.04 -39.74
C ALA A 657 -22.86 24.46 -40.14
N ALA A 658 -21.76 24.90 -39.53
CA ALA A 658 -20.42 24.38 -39.81
C ALA A 658 -20.25 22.93 -39.38
N ALA A 659 -20.82 22.53 -38.24
CA ALA A 659 -20.81 21.15 -37.72
C ALA A 659 -21.67 20.25 -38.64
N VAL A 660 -22.83 20.71 -39.03
CA VAL A 660 -23.71 20.02 -39.96
C VAL A 660 -23.04 19.83 -41.33
N ALA A 661 -22.37 20.87 -41.85
CA ALA A 661 -21.63 20.79 -43.12
C ALA A 661 -20.48 19.76 -43.06
N LYS A 662 -19.73 19.71 -41.94
CA LYS A 662 -18.71 18.69 -41.69
C LYS A 662 -19.31 17.27 -41.72
N LEU A 663 -20.45 17.08 -41.09
CA LEU A 663 -21.15 15.82 -41.02
C LEU A 663 -21.56 15.32 -42.44
N PHE A 664 -22.08 16.19 -43.25
CA PHE A 664 -22.42 15.88 -44.63
C PHE A 664 -21.19 15.66 -45.52
N HIS A 665 -20.11 16.38 -45.29
CA HIS A 665 -18.85 16.20 -46.02
C HIS A 665 -18.21 14.84 -45.75
N ILE A 666 -18.10 14.43 -44.49
CA ILE A 666 -17.56 13.12 -44.08
C ILE A 666 -18.39 12.01 -44.69
N ARG A 667 -19.70 12.11 -44.71
CA ARG A 667 -20.57 11.08 -45.26
C ARG A 667 -20.54 11.03 -46.79
N ARG A 668 -20.37 12.16 -47.46
CA ARG A 668 -20.21 12.22 -48.93
C ARG A 668 -18.96 11.46 -49.39
N VAL A 669 -17.88 11.58 -48.62
CA VAL A 669 -16.64 10.84 -48.89
C VAL A 669 -16.82 9.33 -48.66
N THR A 670 -17.56 8.95 -47.61
CA THR A 670 -17.70 7.55 -47.20
C THR A 670 -18.75 6.78 -47.97
N VAL A 671 -19.85 7.41 -48.42
CA VAL A 671 -21.01 6.70 -48.99
C VAL A 671 -21.23 7.02 -50.48
N ASN A 672 -20.53 7.99 -51.06
CA ASN A 672 -20.66 8.40 -52.47
C ASN A 672 -22.12 8.61 -52.95
N ASN A 673 -22.97 9.20 -52.10
CA ASN A 673 -24.42 9.26 -52.28
C ASN A 673 -24.86 10.63 -52.81
N LYS A 674 -25.35 10.70 -54.04
CA LYS A 674 -25.79 11.91 -54.75
C LYS A 674 -26.99 12.64 -54.11
N ASN A 675 -27.68 12.04 -53.13
CA ASN A 675 -28.87 12.61 -52.51
C ASN A 675 -28.58 13.71 -51.46
N TYR A 676 -27.35 13.89 -51.04
CA TYR A 676 -26.98 14.92 -50.06
C TYR A 676 -26.79 16.32 -50.65
N ALA A 677 -26.60 16.42 -51.98
CA ALA A 677 -26.50 17.70 -52.65
C ALA A 677 -27.83 18.46 -52.75
N LYS A 678 -28.96 17.85 -52.41
CA LYS A 678 -30.29 18.48 -52.44
C LYS A 678 -30.75 19.05 -51.11
N VAL A 679 -30.02 18.86 -50.03
CA VAL A 679 -30.39 19.31 -48.65
C VAL A 679 -29.58 20.55 -48.23
N ILE A 680 -28.53 20.92 -48.97
CA ILE A 680 -27.83 22.18 -48.86
C ILE A 680 -28.41 23.12 -49.90
#